data_64100b419f5008558f8741fe99d9c3fe
#
_entry.id   64100b419f5008558f8741fe99d9c3fe
#
_cell.length_a   1.000
_cell.length_b   1.000
_cell.length_c   1.000
_cell.angle_alpha   90.00
_cell.angle_beta   90.00
_cell.angle_gamma   90.00
#
_symmetry.space_group_name_H-M   'P 1'
#
loop_
_entity.id
_entity.type
_entity.pdbx_description
1 polymer ?
#
loop_
_entity_poly.entity_id
_entity_poly.type
_entity_poly.pdbx_seq_one_letter_code
_entity_poly.pdbx_strand_id
1 'polypeptide(L)'
;MLKQMKARGHCPPTSHLFRKVTEAAIIRFVRPCPRWLPSGTPQMKRFAVSVLFTLLVTLPASAQHSQQEPYSWKSVQIVGGGFVDGVIFHPTAAGVRYARTDMGGAYRWDSSANRWKPILDWVPYKDLNLMGVESIAVDPADANRVYLACGTYTNPRTPNGAILRSDDRGQSFQRTDVPFKFGGNEDGRGNGERLIVDPRDGRILYLGTRHDGLWRSSDRGATWARVESFPDVAEAVPPPPTPVPGETPEQRYRRMPVTGSGIVFVKFVPVTSAKAAGSVFEAIYVGVSLMGRTNLFVSKDGGATWHDVAGEPTQYRPTRAALSSDGFLYIAYGSAPGPSRMTDGAVWKLNTGTGEWTDITPDHPVAGTKPFGYAGVSVDAQHPRTLIASSFGRPGSAGGEDIFRSTDGGATWKPIFGGGGLYDYALAPYVKSTPIHWLFDIEIDPTNPDHAVFTTGYGGWETFDLTASDSGKPTHWSILASGIEETVALQLDSPTQGAHLITAIGDYGGFVHGDLDHPAPEGASAPPRMGNTNGVVSAPLRPDVIVRVGASAQHKPGENIGYSLDAGRTWKPTSSAPAATSRGGSIAVSADGAVWVWTPEREGASLTQDQGATWTAVQGLPKGLRVIADPVAPKVFYAVSLPDLTLYRSRDGAATFTPEHFILPDAAPVSSAKGDNRGGQDRIYATPGSSNDLWLAAFDGLYHSIPAPQQAGMETSFARMPGVEEIHAFGFGKAAPDQSYPALYLVGTVLGVPGIFRSIDQARTWTRINDEQHQWGLVLQIAGDPRIYGRVYVGTHGRGVIYGDPIASAAPR
;
A
#
# COMPACT_ATOMS: atom_id res chain seq x y z
N MET A 1 -52.70 -16.49 -17.07
CA MET A 1 -52.74 -17.37 -18.26
C MET A 1 -51.40 -17.97 -18.43
N LEU A 2 -51.07 -19.15 -17.88
CA LEU A 2 -51.20 -20.47 -18.50
C LEU A 2 -50.45 -20.54 -19.85
N LYS A 3 -49.48 -21.38 -20.10
CA LYS A 3 -49.10 -22.79 -19.77
C LYS A 3 -47.68 -23.00 -20.26
N GLN A 4 -46.76 -23.62 -19.53
CA GLN A 4 -46.39 -25.06 -19.47
C GLN A 4 -45.90 -25.69 -20.79
N MET A 5 -44.68 -26.24 -20.75
CA MET A 5 -44.27 -27.64 -20.85
C MET A 5 -42.74 -27.73 -20.86
N LYS A 6 -42.06 -28.35 -19.93
CA LYS A 6 -41.77 -29.75 -19.60
C LYS A 6 -41.08 -30.53 -20.73
N ALA A 7 -39.82 -30.97 -20.47
CA ALA A 7 -39.36 -32.34 -20.31
C ALA A 7 -37.81 -32.34 -20.24
N ARG A 8 -37.20 -32.78 -19.19
CA ARG A 8 -36.79 -34.12 -18.70
C ARG A 8 -35.63 -34.75 -19.48
N GLY A 9 -34.61 -35.09 -18.72
CA GLY A 9 -33.79 -36.26 -18.88
C GLY A 9 -32.48 -36.18 -18.15
N HIS A 10 -32.43 -36.55 -16.96
CA HIS A 10 -31.82 -37.68 -16.23
C HIS A 10 -30.29 -37.73 -16.22
N CYS A 11 -29.76 -37.53 -15.02
CA CYS A 11 -28.60 -38.21 -14.45
C CYS A 11 -28.86 -39.73 -14.23
N PRO A 12 -27.85 -40.58 -14.12
CA PRO A 12 -27.37 -40.93 -12.80
C PRO A 12 -25.85 -41.25 -12.68
N PRO A 13 -25.40 -41.50 -11.44
CA PRO A 13 -23.99 -41.56 -11.07
C PRO A 13 -23.48 -43.00 -10.89
N THR A 14 -22.16 -43.21 -10.91
CA THR A 14 -21.48 -44.32 -10.21
C THR A 14 -20.07 -43.92 -9.83
N SER A 15 -19.81 -43.89 -8.69
CA SER A 15 -19.05 -44.44 -7.57
C SER A 15 -18.19 -45.69 -7.83
N HIS A 16 -17.07 -45.68 -7.06
CA HIS A 16 -16.20 -46.79 -6.62
C HIS A 16 -14.96 -47.06 -7.46
N LEU A 17 -13.81 -47.27 -6.92
CA LEU A 17 -13.18 -47.63 -5.63
C LEU A 17 -11.75 -48.12 -5.91
N PHE A 18 -10.81 -47.71 -5.07
CA PHE A 18 -9.59 -48.43 -4.62
C PHE A 18 -8.56 -48.97 -5.67
N ARG A 19 -7.28 -48.66 -5.55
CA ARG A 19 -6.36 -49.23 -4.53
C ARG A 19 -4.93 -48.70 -4.69
N LYS A 20 -4.31 -48.59 -3.55
CA LYS A 20 -2.86 -48.41 -3.31
C LYS A 20 -1.99 -49.44 -4.04
N VAL A 21 -0.81 -49.04 -4.47
CA VAL A 21 0.42 -49.84 -4.30
C VAL A 21 1.60 -48.89 -4.13
N THR A 22 2.22 -49.00 -3.00
CA THR A 22 3.58 -48.57 -2.66
C THR A 22 4.58 -49.50 -3.32
N GLU A 23 5.72 -48.97 -3.82
CA GLU A 23 6.99 -49.64 -3.58
C GLU A 23 8.16 -48.69 -3.95
N ALA A 24 9.08 -48.58 -2.99
CA ALA A 24 10.35 -47.89 -3.05
C ALA A 24 11.40 -48.81 -3.74
N ALA A 25 12.25 -48.23 -4.56
CA ALA A 25 13.50 -48.86 -4.97
C ALA A 25 14.69 -47.94 -4.71
N ILE A 26 15.42 -48.28 -3.67
CA ILE A 26 16.74 -47.79 -3.31
C ILE A 26 17.76 -48.48 -4.24
N ILE A 27 18.56 -47.69 -4.97
CA ILE A 27 19.78 -48.22 -5.61
C ILE A 27 20.97 -47.57 -4.95
N ARG A 28 21.72 -48.42 -4.26
CA ARG A 28 23.02 -48.13 -3.64
C ARG A 28 24.13 -48.11 -4.70
N PHE A 29 24.97 -47.07 -4.61
CA PHE A 29 26.30 -47.07 -5.24
C PHE A 29 27.21 -48.10 -4.58
N VAL A 30 27.85 -48.95 -5.39
CA VAL A 30 29.04 -49.73 -5.03
C VAL A 30 30.17 -49.38 -5.98
N ARG A 31 31.24 -48.85 -5.41
CA ARG A 31 32.55 -48.80 -6.11
C ARG A 31 33.20 -50.18 -6.09
N PRO A 32 34.06 -50.46 -7.05
CA PRO A 32 35.34 -51.11 -6.71
C PRO A 32 36.56 -50.41 -7.33
N CYS A 33 37.62 -50.46 -6.56
CA CYS A 33 38.98 -50.12 -6.86
C CYS A 33 39.82 -51.44 -7.02
N PRO A 34 41.11 -51.41 -7.37
CA PRO A 34 41.72 -51.86 -8.59
C PRO A 34 42.58 -53.12 -8.43
N ARG A 35 43.09 -53.75 -9.53
CA ARG A 35 44.47 -54.32 -9.58
C ARG A 35 44.82 -55.07 -10.86
N TRP A 36 46.07 -54.75 -11.31
CA TRP A 36 47.16 -55.53 -11.90
C TRP A 36 47.26 -55.73 -13.42
N LEU A 37 48.36 -55.15 -13.92
CA LEU A 37 49.07 -55.43 -15.17
C LEU A 37 49.65 -56.84 -15.17
N PRO A 38 50.02 -57.43 -16.36
CA PRO A 38 51.36 -57.20 -16.85
C PRO A 38 51.57 -57.19 -18.40
N SER A 39 52.57 -56.41 -18.79
CA SER A 39 53.63 -56.52 -19.82
C SER A 39 53.43 -57.30 -21.12
N GLY A 40 53.77 -56.63 -22.23
CA GLY A 40 54.12 -57.25 -23.53
C GLY A 40 54.23 -56.31 -24.68
N THR A 41 55.39 -55.79 -25.01
CA THR A 41 55.75 -55.21 -26.32
C THR A 41 56.09 -56.30 -27.32
N PRO A 42 56.07 -56.13 -28.70
CA PRO A 42 56.88 -55.19 -29.42
C PRO A 42 56.32 -54.66 -30.83
N GLN A 43 56.95 -53.54 -31.16
CA GLN A 43 57.38 -53.08 -32.54
C GLN A 43 56.44 -52.76 -33.70
N MET A 44 56.47 -51.49 -34.01
CA MET A 44 56.63 -50.83 -35.35
C MET A 44 55.57 -51.05 -36.42
N LYS A 45 54.93 -49.92 -36.84
CA LYS A 45 55.13 -49.37 -38.17
C LYS A 45 54.46 -47.95 -38.24
N ARG A 46 55.30 -46.99 -38.77
CA ARG A 46 54.91 -45.58 -39.02
C ARG A 46 53.89 -45.53 -40.16
N PHE A 47 52.80 -44.82 -39.92
CA PHE A 47 52.04 -44.08 -40.95
C PHE A 47 51.65 -42.70 -40.39
N ALA A 48 52.21 -41.71 -41.10
CA ALA A 48 51.91 -40.31 -40.85
C ALA A 48 50.50 -40.01 -41.45
N VAL A 49 49.52 -39.66 -40.57
CA VAL A 49 48.29 -39.02 -41.02
C VAL A 49 48.25 -37.70 -40.29
N SER A 50 48.34 -36.60 -40.99
CA SER A 50 48.18 -35.23 -40.53
C SER A 50 46.68 -35.04 -40.19
N VAL A 51 46.35 -35.03 -38.93
CA VAL A 51 45.03 -34.59 -38.44
C VAL A 51 45.18 -33.12 -38.02
N LEU A 52 44.58 -32.25 -38.82
CA LEU A 52 44.40 -30.83 -38.53
C LEU A 52 43.45 -30.72 -37.33
N PHE A 53 44.01 -30.51 -36.12
CA PHE A 53 43.19 -30.17 -34.94
C PHE A 53 42.79 -28.71 -35.04
N THR A 54 41.56 -28.45 -35.46
CA THR A 54 40.89 -27.15 -35.30
C THR A 54 40.60 -26.98 -33.81
N LEU A 55 41.39 -26.18 -33.10
CA LEU A 55 41.11 -25.74 -31.75
C LEU A 55 39.90 -24.81 -31.84
N LEU A 56 38.68 -25.32 -31.56
CA LEU A 56 37.58 -24.49 -31.19
C LEU A 56 37.90 -23.94 -29.78
N VAL A 57 38.35 -22.71 -29.72
CA VAL A 57 38.41 -21.93 -28.50
C VAL A 57 36.94 -21.64 -28.14
N THR A 58 36.34 -22.44 -27.30
CA THR A 58 35.13 -22.07 -26.61
C THR A 58 35.50 -20.96 -25.61
N LEU A 59 35.30 -19.73 -26.02
CA LEU A 59 35.26 -18.61 -25.09
C LEU A 59 34.21 -18.97 -24.02
N PRO A 60 34.55 -18.90 -22.72
CA PRO A 60 33.51 -19.04 -21.71
C PRO A 60 32.52 -17.92 -21.99
N ALA A 61 31.23 -18.27 -22.12
CA ALA A 61 30.17 -17.30 -22.06
C ALA A 61 30.33 -16.57 -20.73
N SER A 62 30.83 -15.34 -20.79
CA SER A 62 30.85 -14.47 -19.64
C SER A 62 29.42 -14.40 -19.15
N ALA A 63 29.13 -14.90 -17.95
CA ALA A 63 27.87 -14.66 -17.31
C ALA A 63 27.68 -13.14 -17.32
N GLN A 64 26.73 -12.65 -18.09
CA GLN A 64 26.34 -11.24 -18.10
C GLN A 64 25.76 -10.96 -16.72
N HIS A 65 26.60 -10.52 -15.79
CA HIS A 65 26.12 -9.94 -14.54
C HIS A 65 25.51 -8.59 -14.92
N SER A 66 24.28 -8.34 -14.48
CA SER A 66 23.69 -7.01 -14.58
C SER A 66 24.64 -6.03 -13.88
N GLN A 67 25.16 -5.05 -14.59
CA GLN A 67 25.92 -3.98 -13.96
C GLN A 67 25.01 -3.26 -12.97
N GLN A 68 25.57 -2.88 -11.83
CA GLN A 68 24.85 -2.08 -10.83
C GLN A 68 25.41 -0.66 -10.83
N GLU A 69 24.54 0.32 -10.87
CA GLU A 69 24.88 1.73 -10.75
C GLU A 69 24.26 2.30 -9.47
N PRO A 70 25.04 2.98 -8.62
CA PRO A 70 24.53 3.56 -7.40
C PRO A 70 23.63 4.77 -7.67
N TYR A 71 22.48 4.80 -6.98
CA TYR A 71 21.52 5.89 -7.03
C TYR A 71 21.28 6.47 -5.64
N SER A 72 21.01 7.76 -5.59
CA SER A 72 20.46 8.44 -4.42
C SER A 72 18.93 8.48 -4.55
N TRP A 73 18.22 7.96 -3.56
CA TRP A 73 16.77 7.85 -3.55
C TRP A 73 16.15 8.79 -2.52
N LYS A 74 15.06 9.48 -2.91
CA LYS A 74 14.28 10.36 -2.05
C LYS A 74 12.80 10.25 -2.36
N SER A 75 11.94 10.53 -1.37
CA SER A 75 10.50 10.68 -1.58
C SER A 75 10.18 12.01 -2.25
N VAL A 76 9.27 11.98 -3.23
CA VAL A 76 8.57 13.18 -3.71
C VAL A 76 7.61 13.63 -2.62
N GLN A 77 7.74 14.86 -2.13
CA GLN A 77 7.03 15.32 -0.95
C GLN A 77 5.58 15.71 -1.25
N ILE A 78 4.64 15.06 -0.58
CA ILE A 78 3.25 15.50 -0.39
C ILE A 78 2.88 15.64 1.08
N VAL A 79 3.58 14.91 1.94
CA VAL A 79 3.47 14.87 3.40
C VAL A 79 2.15 14.27 3.87
N GLY A 80 2.12 12.95 4.01
CA GLY A 80 0.95 12.17 4.38
C GLY A 80 0.29 11.46 3.20
N GLY A 81 -0.97 11.73 2.97
CA GLY A 81 -1.76 11.21 1.84
C GLY A 81 -2.43 9.87 2.07
N GLY A 82 -2.26 9.22 3.23
CA GLY A 82 -2.90 7.97 3.59
C GLY A 82 -3.05 7.78 5.09
N PHE A 83 -3.58 6.63 5.47
CA PHE A 83 -3.95 6.36 6.85
C PHE A 83 -2.76 5.94 7.70
N VAL A 84 -2.40 6.77 8.68
CA VAL A 84 -1.51 6.39 9.77
C VAL A 84 -2.36 5.68 10.83
N ASP A 85 -2.19 4.38 10.96
CA ASP A 85 -3.01 3.52 11.83
C ASP A 85 -2.69 3.69 13.31
N GLY A 86 -1.44 4.07 13.63
CA GLY A 86 -1.04 4.27 15.01
C GLY A 86 0.36 4.86 15.16
N VAL A 87 0.57 5.57 16.27
CA VAL A 87 1.85 6.09 16.73
C VAL A 87 2.18 5.51 18.10
N ILE A 88 3.36 4.93 18.25
CA ILE A 88 3.80 4.24 19.44
C ILE A 88 5.02 4.95 20.03
N PHE A 89 4.87 5.55 21.21
CA PHE A 89 5.96 6.12 21.97
C PHE A 89 6.67 5.06 22.80
N HIS A 90 7.99 5.22 22.94
CA HIS A 90 8.71 4.47 23.98
C HIS A 90 8.37 5.05 25.36
N PRO A 91 8.04 4.22 26.37
CA PRO A 91 7.48 4.71 27.63
C PRO A 91 8.46 5.57 28.45
N THR A 92 9.77 5.43 28.25
CA THR A 92 10.79 6.11 29.08
C THR A 92 11.89 6.81 28.26
N ALA A 93 12.05 6.49 26.98
CA ALA A 93 13.09 7.08 26.14
C ALA A 93 12.50 8.22 25.29
N ALA A 94 12.69 9.45 25.71
CA ALA A 94 12.20 10.63 25.03
C ALA A 94 12.65 10.68 23.55
N GLY A 95 11.73 11.03 22.65
CA GLY A 95 11.97 11.14 21.21
C GLY A 95 12.07 9.80 20.46
N VAL A 96 11.94 8.66 21.14
CA VAL A 96 11.84 7.36 20.48
C VAL A 96 10.37 7.04 20.24
N ARG A 97 9.97 7.11 18.98
CA ARG A 97 8.60 6.80 18.56
C ARG A 97 8.56 6.17 17.18
N TYR A 98 7.54 5.38 16.93
CA TYR A 98 7.29 4.67 15.67
C TYR A 98 5.89 4.98 15.18
N ALA A 99 5.68 4.91 13.86
CA ALA A 99 4.36 4.97 13.25
C ALA A 99 4.16 3.77 12.33
N ARG A 100 2.90 3.31 12.22
CA ARG A 100 2.49 2.26 11.28
C ARG A 100 1.40 2.74 10.37
N THR A 101 1.41 2.22 9.16
CA THR A 101 0.41 2.51 8.13
C THR A 101 -0.18 1.21 7.59
N ASP A 102 -1.29 1.32 6.90
CA ASP A 102 -2.00 0.17 6.36
C ASP A 102 -1.31 -0.48 5.14
N MET A 103 -0.57 0.30 4.33
CA MET A 103 0.11 -0.20 3.12
C MET A 103 1.49 0.40 2.86
N GLY A 104 1.87 1.46 3.57
CA GLY A 104 3.14 2.17 3.42
C GLY A 104 4.25 1.68 4.35
N GLY A 105 4.01 0.61 5.12
CA GLY A 105 4.97 0.04 6.05
C GLY A 105 4.99 0.71 7.41
N ALA A 106 6.17 0.77 8.01
CA ALA A 106 6.42 1.39 9.30
C ALA A 106 7.50 2.45 9.21
N TYR A 107 7.44 3.38 10.16
CA TYR A 107 8.33 4.54 10.21
C TYR A 107 8.90 4.70 11.63
N ARG A 108 10.12 5.22 11.70
CA ARG A 108 10.77 5.64 12.94
C ARG A 108 10.97 7.15 12.91
N TRP A 109 10.72 7.83 14.04
CA TRP A 109 11.05 9.24 14.18
C TRP A 109 12.56 9.47 14.22
N ASP A 110 13.03 10.43 13.45
CA ASP A 110 14.39 10.96 13.53
C ASP A 110 14.34 12.36 14.13
N SER A 111 14.64 12.46 15.42
CA SER A 111 14.62 13.74 16.15
C SER A 111 15.66 14.74 15.65
N SER A 112 16.76 14.26 15.05
CA SER A 112 17.81 15.14 14.51
C SER A 112 17.39 15.81 13.21
N ALA A 113 16.59 15.11 12.40
CA ALA A 113 16.07 15.59 11.12
C ALA A 113 14.62 16.14 11.24
N ASN A 114 14.00 16.02 12.42
CA ASN A 114 12.61 16.37 12.70
C ASN A 114 11.62 15.80 11.68
N ARG A 115 11.77 14.50 11.38
CA ARG A 115 10.94 13.81 10.38
C ARG A 115 10.90 12.31 10.59
N TRP A 116 9.92 11.67 10.03
CA TRP A 116 9.82 10.22 9.97
C TRP A 116 10.77 9.63 8.92
N LYS A 117 11.37 8.50 9.25
CA LYS A 117 12.16 7.67 8.33
C LYS A 117 11.47 6.33 8.11
N PRO A 118 11.21 5.92 6.87
CA PRO A 118 10.69 4.59 6.57
C PRO A 118 11.71 3.54 6.99
N ILE A 119 11.24 2.42 7.52
CA ILE A 119 12.10 1.31 7.98
C ILE A 119 11.83 0.00 7.25
N LEU A 120 10.92 -0.01 6.27
CA LEU A 120 10.57 -1.18 5.45
C LEU A 120 10.82 -0.99 3.95
N ASP A 121 11.53 0.06 3.52
CA ASP A 121 11.84 0.30 2.11
C ASP A 121 12.66 -0.83 1.45
N TRP A 122 13.30 -1.69 2.24
CA TRP A 122 14.04 -2.87 1.81
C TRP A 122 13.15 -4.06 1.39
N VAL A 123 11.85 -4.03 1.64
CA VAL A 123 10.91 -5.12 1.35
C VAL A 123 10.76 -5.30 -0.16
N PRO A 124 11.11 -6.47 -0.73
CA PRO A 124 10.96 -6.74 -2.15
C PRO A 124 9.51 -7.13 -2.52
N TYR A 125 9.20 -7.13 -3.81
CA TYR A 125 7.86 -7.48 -4.32
C TYR A 125 7.33 -8.83 -3.79
N LYS A 126 8.16 -9.86 -3.75
CA LYS A 126 7.76 -11.20 -3.26
C LYS A 126 7.28 -11.19 -1.80
N ASP A 127 7.72 -10.21 -1.02
CA ASP A 127 7.41 -10.04 0.40
C ASP A 127 6.48 -8.84 0.67
N LEU A 128 5.83 -8.31 -0.37
CA LEU A 128 4.99 -7.10 -0.28
C LEU A 128 3.92 -7.16 0.84
N ASN A 129 3.53 -8.36 1.26
CA ASN A 129 2.62 -8.56 2.39
C ASN A 129 3.16 -7.96 3.72
N LEU A 130 4.48 -7.77 3.85
CA LEU A 130 5.10 -7.14 5.01
C LEU A 130 4.86 -5.62 5.09
N MET A 131 4.38 -5.00 4.01
CA MET A 131 4.12 -3.55 3.97
C MET A 131 2.85 -3.15 4.72
N GLY A 132 1.93 -4.05 5.02
CA GLY A 132 0.82 -3.82 5.95
C GLY A 132 1.27 -4.12 7.39
N VAL A 133 1.19 -3.14 8.29
CA VAL A 133 1.66 -3.30 9.67
C VAL A 133 0.50 -3.25 10.65
N GLU A 134 0.07 -4.42 11.13
CA GLU A 134 -1.08 -4.57 12.04
C GLU A 134 -0.80 -4.03 13.45
N SER A 135 0.45 -4.17 13.93
CA SER A 135 0.81 -3.73 15.29
C SER A 135 2.32 -3.53 15.44
N ILE A 136 2.71 -2.59 16.31
CA ILE A 136 4.09 -2.33 16.73
C ILE A 136 4.20 -2.47 18.25
N ALA A 137 5.28 -3.08 18.72
CA ALA A 137 5.65 -3.05 20.14
C ALA A 137 7.10 -2.60 20.30
N VAL A 138 7.35 -1.79 21.33
CA VAL A 138 8.69 -1.44 21.80
C VAL A 138 8.99 -2.20 23.09
N ASP A 139 10.25 -2.53 23.33
CA ASP A 139 10.68 -3.11 24.62
C ASP A 139 10.86 -1.97 25.64
N PRO A 140 10.04 -1.91 26.71
CA PRO A 140 10.12 -0.82 27.68
C PRO A 140 11.47 -0.69 28.40
N ALA A 141 12.28 -1.76 28.41
CA ALA A 141 13.60 -1.81 29.03
C ALA A 141 14.76 -1.54 28.08
N ASP A 142 14.51 -1.58 26.76
CA ASP A 142 15.55 -1.40 25.72
C ASP A 142 15.02 -0.59 24.53
N ALA A 143 15.32 0.69 24.50
CA ALA A 143 14.89 1.61 23.46
C ALA A 143 15.43 1.30 22.05
N ASN A 144 16.33 0.33 21.90
CA ASN A 144 16.80 -0.11 20.60
C ASN A 144 15.93 -1.22 20.01
N ARG A 145 15.08 -1.85 20.84
CA ARG A 145 14.32 -3.02 20.43
C ARG A 145 12.88 -2.66 20.03
N VAL A 146 12.51 -3.08 18.82
CA VAL A 146 11.17 -2.92 18.27
C VAL A 146 10.73 -4.18 17.53
N TYR A 147 9.42 -4.44 17.58
CA TYR A 147 8.77 -5.58 16.96
C TYR A 147 7.61 -5.09 16.09
N LEU A 148 7.50 -5.61 14.85
CA LEU A 148 6.43 -5.31 13.91
C LEU A 148 5.68 -6.60 13.59
N ALA A 149 4.35 -6.59 13.71
CA ALA A 149 3.46 -7.65 13.22
C ALA A 149 2.98 -7.29 11.81
N CYS A 150 3.50 -7.96 10.80
CA CYS A 150 3.36 -7.58 9.40
C CYS A 150 2.49 -8.55 8.59
N GLY A 151 1.50 -8.01 7.87
CA GLY A 151 0.62 -8.67 6.92
C GLY A 151 -0.58 -7.80 6.58
N THR A 152 -1.01 -7.80 5.31
CA THR A 152 -2.01 -6.86 4.76
C THR A 152 -3.45 -7.35 4.91
N TYR A 153 -3.72 -8.63 4.59
CA TYR A 153 -5.08 -9.18 4.53
C TYR A 153 -5.17 -10.60 5.08
N THR A 154 -6.33 -10.92 5.62
CA THR A 154 -6.63 -12.26 6.18
C THR A 154 -7.27 -13.21 5.16
N ASN A 155 -7.54 -12.76 3.94
CA ASN A 155 -8.19 -13.59 2.90
C ASN A 155 -7.31 -14.80 2.50
N PRO A 156 -7.91 -15.90 1.95
CA PRO A 156 -7.18 -17.12 1.64
C PRO A 156 -6.04 -16.98 0.62
N ARG A 157 -6.06 -15.95 -0.23
CA ARG A 157 -5.05 -15.75 -1.28
C ARG A 157 -3.81 -15.03 -0.77
N THR A 158 -3.91 -14.33 0.36
CA THR A 158 -2.78 -13.61 0.98
C THR A 158 -1.90 -14.60 1.75
N PRO A 159 -0.58 -14.49 1.70
CA PRO A 159 0.34 -15.29 2.51
C PRO A 159 0.10 -15.08 4.01
N ASN A 160 0.60 -15.99 4.84
CA ASN A 160 0.68 -15.78 6.26
C ASN A 160 1.58 -14.59 6.60
N GLY A 161 1.42 -14.04 7.79
CA GLY A 161 2.18 -12.90 8.26
C GLY A 161 3.56 -13.26 8.80
N ALA A 162 4.29 -12.25 9.22
CA ALA A 162 5.57 -12.39 9.90
C ALA A 162 5.73 -11.37 11.02
N ILE A 163 6.54 -11.71 12.01
CA ILE A 163 7.04 -10.78 13.01
C ILE A 163 8.45 -10.36 12.60
N LEU A 164 8.65 -9.06 12.43
CA LEU A 164 9.96 -8.47 12.24
C LEU A 164 10.50 -7.96 13.57
N ARG A 165 11.72 -8.35 13.92
CA ARG A 165 12.38 -8.03 15.20
C ARG A 165 13.65 -7.25 14.93
N SER A 166 13.83 -6.12 15.59
CA SER A 166 15.02 -5.28 15.48
C SER A 166 15.60 -5.01 16.86
N ASP A 167 16.94 -5.02 16.96
CA ASP A 167 17.72 -4.62 18.14
C ASP A 167 18.50 -3.30 17.89
N ASP A 168 18.22 -2.60 16.77
CA ASP A 168 18.92 -1.40 16.31
C ASP A 168 17.98 -0.28 15.87
N ARG A 169 16.78 -0.22 16.48
CA ARG A 169 15.73 0.78 16.16
C ARG A 169 15.19 0.67 14.74
N GLY A 170 15.12 -0.52 14.17
CA GLY A 170 14.58 -0.75 12.84
C GLY A 170 15.55 -0.44 11.70
N GLN A 171 16.87 -0.40 11.95
CA GLN A 171 17.86 -0.30 10.87
C GLN A 171 18.04 -1.66 10.17
N SER A 172 17.89 -2.75 10.93
CA SER A 172 17.88 -4.11 10.41
C SER A 172 16.84 -4.96 11.13
N PHE A 173 16.39 -6.03 10.48
CA PHE A 173 15.36 -6.91 11.01
C PHE A 173 15.73 -8.37 10.88
N GLN A 174 15.35 -9.14 11.88
CA GLN A 174 15.24 -10.59 11.85
C GLN A 174 13.77 -10.94 11.65
N ARG A 175 13.47 -11.84 10.72
CA ARG A 175 12.11 -12.27 10.38
C ARG A 175 11.76 -13.58 11.06
N THR A 176 10.55 -13.66 11.60
CA THR A 176 9.91 -14.88 12.08
C THR A 176 8.58 -15.05 11.39
N ASP A 177 8.46 -16.05 10.51
CA ASP A 177 7.17 -16.38 9.88
C ASP A 177 6.24 -17.01 10.91
N VAL A 178 4.95 -16.63 10.87
CA VAL A 178 3.93 -17.14 11.77
C VAL A 178 2.87 -17.93 11.01
N PRO A 179 2.16 -18.90 11.63
CA PRO A 179 1.21 -19.76 10.93
C PRO A 179 -0.16 -19.12 10.68
N PHE A 180 -0.31 -17.82 10.94
CA PHE A 180 -1.56 -17.06 10.82
C PHE A 180 -1.36 -15.77 10.01
N LYS A 181 -2.46 -15.09 9.72
CA LYS A 181 -2.48 -13.88 8.89
C LYS A 181 -2.72 -12.64 9.73
N PHE A 182 -2.25 -11.51 9.22
CA PHE A 182 -2.57 -10.18 9.74
C PHE A 182 -3.42 -9.39 8.75
N GLY A 183 -4.16 -8.40 9.23
CA GLY A 183 -5.06 -7.56 8.46
C GLY A 183 -4.70 -6.08 8.55
N GLY A 184 -3.41 -5.75 8.33
CA GLY A 184 -2.91 -4.38 8.41
C GLY A 184 -3.63 -3.40 7.48
N ASN A 185 -4.36 -3.89 6.46
CA ASN A 185 -5.24 -3.07 5.61
C ASN A 185 -6.70 -3.57 5.61
N GLU A 186 -7.20 -4.00 6.76
CA GLU A 186 -8.61 -4.41 6.91
C GLU A 186 -9.34 -3.54 7.96
N ASP A 187 -10.67 -3.65 8.03
CA ASP A 187 -11.45 -3.02 9.08
C ASP A 187 -10.88 -3.38 10.46
N GLY A 188 -10.74 -2.39 11.34
CA GLY A 188 -10.12 -2.55 12.67
C GLY A 188 -8.59 -2.44 12.67
N ARG A 189 -7.96 -2.03 11.58
CA ARG A 189 -6.51 -1.81 11.53
C ARG A 189 -6.03 -0.68 12.44
N GLY A 190 -6.88 0.31 12.74
CA GLY A 190 -6.59 1.35 13.70
C GLY A 190 -6.69 0.89 15.18
N ASN A 191 -7.28 -0.29 15.47
CA ASN A 191 -7.36 -0.83 16.83
C ASN A 191 -5.96 -1.25 17.33
N GLY A 192 -5.78 -1.28 18.63
CA GLY A 192 -4.52 -1.85 19.14
C GLY A 192 -3.94 -1.14 20.36
N GLU A 193 -2.69 -1.42 20.69
CA GLU A 193 -1.78 -2.33 20.00
C GLU A 193 -2.02 -3.78 20.44
N ARG A 194 -1.97 -4.71 19.48
CA ARG A 194 -2.23 -6.16 19.67
C ARG A 194 -0.98 -6.90 20.11
N LEU A 195 0.19 -6.39 19.76
CA LEU A 195 1.50 -6.90 20.14
C LEU A 195 2.01 -6.10 21.34
N ILE A 196 2.51 -6.78 22.35
CA ILE A 196 3.07 -6.14 23.55
C ILE A 196 4.26 -6.95 24.10
N VAL A 197 5.25 -6.24 24.63
CA VAL A 197 6.37 -6.80 25.38
C VAL A 197 6.06 -6.74 26.86
N ASP A 198 6.36 -7.80 27.61
CA ASP A 198 6.31 -7.81 29.06
C ASP A 198 7.29 -6.74 29.61
N PRO A 199 6.80 -5.71 30.34
CA PRO A 199 7.65 -4.60 30.77
C PRO A 199 8.75 -4.99 31.78
N ARG A 200 8.81 -6.24 32.25
CA ARG A 200 9.80 -6.73 33.21
C ARG A 200 10.66 -7.88 32.69
N ASP A 201 10.20 -8.53 31.64
CA ASP A 201 10.96 -9.56 30.95
C ASP A 201 10.80 -9.39 29.43
N GLY A 202 11.67 -8.62 28.83
CA GLY A 202 11.68 -8.35 27.40
C GLY A 202 11.82 -9.60 26.50
N ARG A 203 11.94 -10.82 27.10
CA ARG A 203 11.87 -12.09 26.38
C ARG A 203 10.43 -12.51 26.10
N ILE A 204 9.49 -12.03 26.94
CA ILE A 204 8.08 -12.43 26.89
C ILE A 204 7.31 -11.41 26.07
N LEU A 205 6.61 -11.89 25.04
CA LEU A 205 5.67 -11.11 24.23
C LEU A 205 4.33 -11.83 24.18
N TYR A 206 3.26 -11.02 24.09
CA TYR A 206 1.94 -11.50 23.72
C TYR A 206 1.46 -10.82 22.45
N LEU A 207 0.71 -11.56 21.64
CA LEU A 207 0.16 -11.11 20.38
C LEU A 207 -1.28 -11.59 20.23
N GLY A 208 -2.20 -10.67 20.13
CA GLY A 208 -3.59 -10.93 19.74
C GLY A 208 -3.74 -11.01 18.24
N THR A 209 -4.41 -12.05 17.74
CA THR A 209 -4.69 -12.19 16.30
C THR A 209 -6.15 -11.91 15.98
N ARG A 210 -6.45 -11.77 14.69
CA ARG A 210 -7.82 -11.55 14.24
C ARG A 210 -8.69 -12.81 14.32
N HIS A 211 -8.12 -13.98 14.02
CA HIS A 211 -8.88 -15.22 13.87
C HIS A 211 -8.25 -16.42 14.57
N ASP A 212 -7.00 -16.32 15.04
CA ASP A 212 -6.20 -17.45 15.50
C ASP A 212 -5.91 -17.39 17.02
N GLY A 213 -6.65 -16.56 17.77
CA GLY A 213 -6.56 -16.45 19.23
C GLY A 213 -5.33 -15.66 19.72
N LEU A 214 -4.94 -15.95 20.98
CA LEU A 214 -3.83 -15.30 21.65
C LEU A 214 -2.55 -16.13 21.51
N TRP A 215 -1.45 -15.48 21.20
CA TRP A 215 -0.12 -16.10 21.05
C TRP A 215 0.90 -15.51 22.03
N ARG A 216 1.86 -16.31 22.40
CA ARG A 216 2.95 -15.93 23.34
C ARG A 216 4.30 -16.35 22.80
N SER A 217 5.28 -15.49 22.94
CA SER A 217 6.71 -15.80 22.81
C SER A 217 7.39 -15.73 24.17
N SER A 218 8.45 -16.53 24.39
CA SER A 218 9.32 -16.50 25.56
C SER A 218 10.79 -16.30 25.21
N ASP A 219 11.08 -15.98 23.95
CA ASP A 219 12.42 -15.87 23.38
C ASP A 219 12.59 -14.63 22.48
N ARG A 220 11.95 -13.51 22.86
CA ARG A 220 11.97 -12.25 22.12
C ARG A 220 11.37 -12.37 20.71
N GLY A 221 10.27 -13.12 20.55
CA GLY A 221 9.58 -13.26 19.27
C GLY A 221 10.28 -14.18 18.28
N ALA A 222 11.30 -14.93 18.68
CA ALA A 222 11.97 -15.90 17.81
C ALA A 222 11.09 -17.11 17.52
N THR A 223 10.31 -17.54 18.52
CA THR A 223 9.28 -18.58 18.37
C THR A 223 7.98 -18.16 19.03
N TRP A 224 6.88 -18.70 18.54
CA TRP A 224 5.53 -18.37 19.02
C TRP A 224 4.73 -19.64 19.28
N ALA A 225 4.01 -19.65 20.40
CA ALA A 225 3.08 -20.71 20.76
C ALA A 225 1.69 -20.11 21.04
N ARG A 226 0.64 -20.80 20.63
CA ARG A 226 -0.73 -20.42 20.97
C ARG A 226 -0.94 -20.56 22.47
N VAL A 227 -1.67 -19.63 23.07
CA VAL A 227 -2.08 -19.70 24.47
C VAL A 227 -3.36 -20.52 24.52
N GLU A 228 -3.22 -21.83 24.67
CA GLU A 228 -4.35 -22.79 24.62
C GLU A 228 -5.37 -22.61 25.75
N SER A 229 -4.95 -21.98 26.86
CA SER A 229 -5.83 -21.62 27.99
C SER A 229 -6.74 -20.43 27.69
N PHE A 230 -6.44 -19.62 26.63
CA PHE A 230 -7.26 -18.47 26.25
C PHE A 230 -8.54 -18.95 25.55
N PRO A 231 -9.73 -18.43 25.90
CA PRO A 231 -10.99 -18.87 25.32
C PRO A 231 -11.02 -18.71 23.79
N ASP A 232 -11.79 -19.57 23.13
CA ASP A 232 -12.09 -19.38 21.72
C ASP A 232 -13.08 -18.22 21.56
N VAL A 233 -12.56 -17.12 21.01
CA VAL A 233 -13.29 -15.87 20.84
C VAL A 233 -13.59 -15.56 19.36
N ALA A 234 -13.41 -16.53 18.48
CA ALA A 234 -13.68 -16.36 17.05
C ALA A 234 -15.14 -15.94 16.82
N GLU A 235 -15.33 -14.91 16.03
CA GLU A 235 -16.65 -14.50 15.54
C GLU A 235 -16.88 -15.15 14.17
N ALA A 236 -18.02 -15.81 14.00
CA ALA A 236 -18.37 -16.34 12.69
C ALA A 236 -18.51 -15.21 11.67
N VAL A 237 -17.75 -15.27 10.60
CA VAL A 237 -17.87 -14.32 9.49
C VAL A 237 -19.06 -14.72 8.63
N PRO A 238 -20.15 -13.96 8.59
CA PRO A 238 -21.29 -14.26 7.75
C PRO A 238 -20.88 -14.21 6.25
N PRO A 239 -21.52 -15.00 5.39
CA PRO A 239 -21.23 -14.93 3.98
C PRO A 239 -21.55 -13.52 3.43
N PRO A 240 -20.76 -13.02 2.47
CA PRO A 240 -21.04 -11.73 1.87
C PRO A 240 -22.41 -11.71 1.21
N PRO A 241 -23.14 -10.60 1.26
CA PRO A 241 -24.47 -10.48 0.66
C PRO A 241 -24.41 -10.73 -0.86
N THR A 242 -25.43 -11.39 -1.40
CA THR A 242 -25.56 -11.59 -2.84
C THR A 242 -25.52 -10.24 -3.57
N PRO A 243 -24.71 -10.09 -4.63
CA PRO A 243 -24.69 -8.88 -5.41
C PRO A 243 -26.06 -8.52 -5.99
N VAL A 244 -26.42 -7.24 -5.91
CA VAL A 244 -27.64 -6.72 -6.54
C VAL A 244 -27.28 -6.17 -7.91
N PRO A 245 -28.04 -6.45 -8.98
CA PRO A 245 -27.78 -5.88 -10.30
C PRO A 245 -27.70 -4.35 -10.25
N GLY A 246 -26.63 -3.78 -10.78
CA GLY A 246 -26.41 -2.32 -10.79
C GLY A 246 -25.81 -1.73 -9.50
N GLU A 247 -25.61 -2.56 -8.47
CA GLU A 247 -25.00 -2.14 -7.21
C GLU A 247 -23.51 -1.82 -7.38
N THR A 248 -23.06 -0.70 -6.80
CA THR A 248 -21.64 -0.37 -6.73
C THR A 248 -20.92 -1.21 -5.66
N PRO A 249 -19.58 -1.38 -5.74
CA PRO A 249 -18.80 -2.03 -4.69
C PRO A 249 -19.01 -1.39 -3.31
N GLU A 250 -19.12 -0.05 -3.25
CA GLU A 250 -19.38 0.67 -2.01
C GLU A 250 -20.77 0.40 -1.44
N GLN A 251 -21.79 0.38 -2.28
CA GLN A 251 -23.16 0.01 -1.84
C GLN A 251 -23.19 -1.42 -1.29
N ARG A 252 -22.45 -2.35 -1.94
CA ARG A 252 -22.31 -3.72 -1.46
C ARG A 252 -21.57 -3.77 -0.13
N TYR A 253 -20.46 -3.04 0.01
CA TYR A 253 -19.69 -2.95 1.26
C TYR A 253 -20.56 -2.46 2.41
N ARG A 254 -21.40 -1.46 2.20
CA ARG A 254 -22.32 -0.94 3.22
C ARG A 254 -23.37 -1.97 3.69
N ARG A 255 -23.66 -2.98 2.87
CA ARG A 255 -24.57 -4.08 3.20
C ARG A 255 -23.86 -5.28 3.84
N MET A 256 -22.54 -5.31 3.82
CA MET A 256 -21.79 -6.41 4.46
C MET A 256 -22.02 -6.37 5.98
N PRO A 257 -22.15 -7.52 6.63
CA PRO A 257 -22.19 -7.58 8.08
C PRO A 257 -20.97 -6.89 8.71
N VAL A 258 -21.17 -6.21 9.83
CA VAL A 258 -20.06 -5.70 10.63
C VAL A 258 -19.57 -6.82 11.52
N THR A 259 -18.37 -7.32 11.26
CA THR A 259 -17.70 -8.33 12.07
C THR A 259 -16.62 -7.70 12.94
N GLY A 260 -16.25 -8.35 14.03
CA GLY A 260 -15.13 -7.92 14.86
C GLY A 260 -13.78 -8.14 14.19
N SER A 261 -12.77 -7.49 14.73
CA SER A 261 -11.38 -7.59 14.27
C SER A 261 -10.52 -8.49 15.19
N GLY A 262 -11.14 -9.40 15.94
CA GLY A 262 -10.44 -10.33 16.84
C GLY A 262 -9.93 -9.67 18.12
N ILE A 263 -8.80 -10.12 18.62
CA ILE A 263 -8.15 -9.53 19.80
C ILE A 263 -7.54 -8.19 19.39
N VAL A 264 -7.90 -7.12 20.10
CA VAL A 264 -7.53 -5.74 19.72
C VAL A 264 -6.45 -5.14 20.63
N PHE A 265 -6.34 -5.59 21.88
CA PHE A 265 -5.24 -5.18 22.74
C PHE A 265 -4.92 -6.23 23.80
N VAL A 266 -3.68 -6.17 24.32
CA VAL A 266 -3.22 -6.86 25.52
C VAL A 266 -2.60 -5.82 26.44
N LYS A 267 -2.92 -5.83 27.75
CA LYS A 267 -2.37 -4.89 28.74
C LYS A 267 -1.90 -5.63 29.99
N PHE A 268 -0.69 -5.31 30.44
CA PHE A 268 -0.15 -5.81 31.70
C PHE A 268 -0.43 -4.79 32.79
N VAL A 269 -1.09 -5.24 33.87
CA VAL A 269 -1.34 -4.43 35.07
C VAL A 269 -0.25 -4.71 36.08
N PRO A 270 0.58 -3.73 36.46
CA PRO A 270 1.64 -3.89 37.42
C PRO A 270 1.06 -4.13 38.83
N VAL A 271 1.78 -4.86 39.69
CA VAL A 271 1.43 -5.04 41.13
C VAL A 271 1.60 -3.72 41.85
N THR A 272 0.54 -3.19 42.39
CA THR A 272 0.53 -1.95 43.16
C THR A 272 0.62 -2.18 44.67
N SER A 273 0.44 -3.41 45.14
CA SER A 273 0.44 -3.75 46.57
C SER A 273 1.73 -4.48 47.05
N ALA A 274 2.28 -4.04 48.17
CA ALA A 274 3.42 -4.65 48.86
C ALA A 274 3.16 -6.09 49.35
N LYS A 275 1.96 -6.65 49.17
CA LYS A 275 1.56 -7.98 49.61
C LYS A 275 1.96 -9.15 48.73
N ALA A 276 2.43 -8.91 47.54
CA ALA A 276 2.75 -9.98 46.59
C ALA A 276 4.27 -10.15 46.46
N ALA A 277 4.93 -10.56 47.51
CA ALA A 277 6.30 -11.05 47.43
C ALA A 277 6.34 -12.31 46.54
N GLY A 278 6.82 -12.15 45.31
CA GLY A 278 6.96 -13.21 44.29
C GLY A 278 6.04 -13.19 43.11
N SER A 279 4.93 -12.42 43.12
CA SER A 279 4.10 -12.21 41.93
C SER A 279 4.52 -10.92 41.19
N VAL A 280 4.70 -11.05 39.92
CA VAL A 280 5.32 -10.02 39.10
C VAL A 280 4.26 -9.16 38.37
N PHE A 281 3.03 -9.70 38.17
CA PHE A 281 1.83 -8.99 37.66
C PHE A 281 0.61 -9.25 38.53
N GLU A 282 -0.24 -8.23 38.66
CA GLU A 282 -1.57 -8.45 39.22
C GLU A 282 -2.48 -9.10 38.19
N ALA A 283 -2.37 -8.68 36.92
CA ALA A 283 -3.24 -9.20 35.87
C ALA A 283 -2.70 -8.92 34.45
N ILE A 284 -3.16 -9.73 33.49
CA ILE A 284 -3.07 -9.51 32.06
C ILE A 284 -4.51 -9.35 31.55
N TYR A 285 -4.84 -8.21 30.95
CA TYR A 285 -6.14 -7.96 30.32
C TYR A 285 -6.03 -8.11 28.81
N VAL A 286 -7.02 -8.77 28.21
CA VAL A 286 -7.15 -8.96 26.76
C VAL A 286 -8.50 -8.46 26.28
N GLY A 287 -8.52 -7.44 25.41
CA GLY A 287 -9.73 -6.93 24.78
C GLY A 287 -9.96 -7.58 23.43
N VAL A 288 -11.21 -7.96 23.18
CA VAL A 288 -11.64 -8.64 21.95
C VAL A 288 -12.77 -7.88 21.29
N SER A 289 -12.71 -7.63 20.00
CA SER A 289 -13.70 -6.88 19.22
C SER A 289 -15.01 -7.66 19.05
N LEU A 290 -15.72 -7.91 20.16
CA LEU A 290 -16.99 -8.65 20.24
C LEU A 290 -18.13 -7.76 20.70
N MET A 291 -19.36 -8.07 20.28
CA MET A 291 -20.59 -7.45 20.74
C MET A 291 -21.59 -8.50 21.23
N GLY A 292 -22.40 -8.13 22.24
CA GLY A 292 -23.47 -8.97 22.77
C GLY A 292 -22.98 -10.14 23.65
N ARG A 293 -21.69 -10.22 23.91
CA ARG A 293 -21.05 -11.22 24.79
C ARG A 293 -19.76 -10.65 25.36
N THR A 294 -19.13 -11.36 26.29
CA THR A 294 -17.84 -10.98 26.91
C THR A 294 -16.83 -10.52 25.85
N ASN A 295 -16.26 -9.35 26.07
CA ASN A 295 -15.29 -8.71 25.18
C ASN A 295 -13.99 -8.28 25.91
N LEU A 296 -13.90 -8.53 27.22
CA LEU A 296 -12.71 -8.31 28.03
C LEU A 296 -12.44 -9.53 28.91
N PHE A 297 -11.20 -10.04 28.84
CA PHE A 297 -10.74 -11.21 29.59
C PHE A 297 -9.55 -10.84 30.46
N VAL A 298 -9.43 -11.52 31.62
CA VAL A 298 -8.35 -11.29 32.57
C VAL A 298 -7.69 -12.60 32.99
N SER A 299 -6.36 -12.61 33.03
CA SER A 299 -5.58 -13.64 33.74
C SER A 299 -4.85 -13.03 34.91
N LYS A 300 -4.89 -13.71 36.09
CA LYS A 300 -4.18 -13.32 37.32
C LYS A 300 -3.05 -14.27 37.68
N ASP A 301 -2.71 -15.18 36.77
CA ASP A 301 -1.71 -16.27 36.98
C ASP A 301 -0.72 -16.38 35.82
N GLY A 302 -0.46 -15.24 35.13
CA GLY A 302 0.52 -15.17 34.03
C GLY A 302 0.06 -15.86 32.75
N GLY A 303 -1.26 -15.96 32.52
CA GLY A 303 -1.85 -16.54 31.30
C GLY A 303 -2.14 -18.04 31.43
N ALA A 304 -2.01 -18.64 32.64
CA ALA A 304 -2.33 -20.04 32.85
C ALA A 304 -3.85 -20.30 32.84
N THR A 305 -4.65 -19.36 33.38
CA THR A 305 -6.12 -19.36 33.29
C THR A 305 -6.66 -17.99 32.92
N TRP A 306 -7.85 -17.97 32.31
CA TRP A 306 -8.52 -16.75 31.87
C TRP A 306 -9.97 -16.72 32.38
N HIS A 307 -10.43 -15.55 32.76
CA HIS A 307 -11.77 -15.29 33.26
C HIS A 307 -12.40 -14.09 32.52
N ASP A 308 -13.72 -14.12 32.38
CA ASP A 308 -14.51 -12.98 31.95
C ASP A 308 -14.42 -11.83 32.96
N VAL A 309 -14.33 -10.61 32.49
CA VAL A 309 -14.40 -9.42 33.34
C VAL A 309 -15.87 -8.98 33.40
N ALA A 310 -16.53 -9.25 34.55
CA ALA A 310 -17.94 -8.95 34.70
C ALA A 310 -18.23 -7.44 34.68
N GLY A 311 -19.38 -7.06 34.08
CA GLY A 311 -19.88 -5.67 34.07
C GLY A 311 -19.35 -4.80 32.93
N GLU A 312 -18.58 -5.36 32.01
CA GLU A 312 -18.15 -4.65 30.81
C GLU A 312 -19.30 -4.27 29.87
N PRO A 313 -19.19 -3.18 29.11
CA PRO A 313 -20.24 -2.73 28.17
C PRO A 313 -20.27 -3.60 26.91
N THR A 314 -20.91 -4.77 26.98
CA THR A 314 -20.96 -5.76 25.87
C THR A 314 -21.75 -5.29 24.66
N GLN A 315 -22.52 -4.18 24.74
CA GLN A 315 -23.22 -3.57 23.59
C GLN A 315 -22.26 -2.90 22.59
N TYR A 316 -21.00 -2.76 22.94
CA TYR A 316 -19.95 -2.17 22.10
C TYR A 316 -18.77 -3.12 21.93
N ARG A 317 -17.93 -2.83 20.96
CA ARG A 317 -16.63 -3.47 20.71
C ARG A 317 -15.52 -2.59 21.28
N PRO A 318 -14.59 -3.12 22.10
CA PRO A 318 -13.39 -2.36 22.47
C PRO A 318 -12.54 -2.07 21.22
N THR A 319 -11.92 -0.90 21.18
CA THR A 319 -11.04 -0.45 20.09
C THR A 319 -9.61 -0.27 20.59
N ARG A 320 -9.41 0.56 21.60
CA ARG A 320 -8.13 0.84 22.25
C ARG A 320 -8.29 0.94 23.77
N ALA A 321 -7.17 0.73 24.47
CA ALA A 321 -7.16 0.85 25.92
C ALA A 321 -5.86 1.52 26.40
N ALA A 322 -5.97 2.33 27.48
CA ALA A 322 -4.86 2.93 28.18
C ALA A 322 -4.92 2.56 29.67
N LEU A 323 -3.77 2.18 30.23
CA LEU A 323 -3.65 1.84 31.65
C LEU A 323 -3.00 2.99 32.40
N SER A 324 -3.65 3.46 33.44
CA SER A 324 -3.13 4.47 34.35
C SER A 324 -2.32 3.84 35.48
N SER A 325 -1.31 4.57 35.96
CA SER A 325 -0.45 4.12 37.06
C SER A 325 -1.17 4.01 38.41
N ASP A 326 -2.37 4.58 38.57
CA ASP A 326 -3.24 4.44 39.75
C ASP A 326 -4.23 3.25 39.61
N GLY A 327 -4.06 2.37 38.60
CA GLY A 327 -4.79 1.11 38.50
C GLY A 327 -6.12 1.20 37.76
N PHE A 328 -6.40 2.26 37.00
CA PHE A 328 -7.55 2.31 36.13
C PHE A 328 -7.21 1.91 34.70
N LEU A 329 -8.00 1.02 34.11
CA LEU A 329 -7.97 0.70 32.70
C LEU A 329 -9.08 1.48 31.98
N TYR A 330 -8.70 2.43 31.13
CA TYR A 330 -9.59 3.21 30.30
C TYR A 330 -9.74 2.55 28.94
N ILE A 331 -10.96 2.41 28.44
CA ILE A 331 -11.22 1.72 27.16
C ILE A 331 -12.17 2.55 26.32
N ALA A 332 -11.78 2.79 25.07
CA ALA A 332 -12.67 3.33 24.04
C ALA A 332 -13.42 2.19 23.36
N TYR A 333 -14.68 2.43 23.05
CA TYR A 333 -15.61 1.46 22.47
C TYR A 333 -16.32 2.02 21.25
N GLY A 334 -16.58 1.18 20.25
CA GLY A 334 -17.37 1.51 19.07
C GLY A 334 -18.33 0.40 18.66
N SER A 335 -19.36 0.74 17.91
CA SER A 335 -20.29 -0.23 17.32
C SER A 335 -19.73 -1.00 16.13
N ALA A 336 -18.57 -0.56 15.60
CA ALA A 336 -17.82 -1.21 14.52
C ALA A 336 -16.33 -1.08 14.81
N PRO A 337 -15.47 -1.94 14.22
CA PRO A 337 -14.03 -1.86 14.41
C PRO A 337 -13.38 -0.63 13.72
N GLY A 338 -14.09 0.09 12.86
CA GLY A 338 -13.56 1.24 12.09
C GLY A 338 -12.59 0.81 10.95
N PRO A 339 -12.14 1.74 10.11
CA PRO A 339 -12.42 3.18 10.11
C PRO A 339 -13.79 3.56 9.50
N SER A 340 -14.63 2.62 9.16
CA SER A 340 -15.94 2.85 8.58
C SER A 340 -17.07 2.24 9.42
N ARG A 341 -18.30 2.70 9.22
CA ARG A 341 -19.54 2.13 9.75
C ARG A 341 -19.72 2.22 11.28
N MET A 342 -18.87 2.95 11.99
CA MET A 342 -19.05 3.21 13.42
C MET A 342 -20.18 4.22 13.59
N THR A 343 -21.21 3.83 14.32
CA THR A 343 -22.45 4.60 14.50
C THR A 343 -22.85 4.78 15.96
N ASP A 344 -22.09 4.22 16.89
CA ASP A 344 -22.28 4.35 18.31
C ASP A 344 -21.00 3.98 19.06
N GLY A 345 -20.87 4.35 20.33
CA GLY A 345 -19.73 4.01 21.14
C GLY A 345 -19.70 4.77 22.47
N ALA A 346 -18.70 4.46 23.27
CA ALA A 346 -18.55 4.99 24.62
C ALA A 346 -17.09 5.00 25.06
N VAL A 347 -16.80 5.67 26.18
CA VAL A 347 -15.54 5.56 26.91
C VAL A 347 -15.84 5.11 28.34
N TRP A 348 -15.25 4.00 28.75
CA TRP A 348 -15.46 3.44 30.08
C TRP A 348 -14.12 3.27 30.80
N LYS A 349 -14.17 3.29 32.14
CA LYS A 349 -13.02 2.94 32.96
C LYS A 349 -13.35 1.79 33.90
N LEU A 350 -12.38 0.90 34.06
CA LEU A 350 -12.38 -0.20 35.02
C LEU A 350 -11.37 0.08 36.13
N ASN A 351 -11.79 0.04 37.39
CA ASN A 351 -10.85 -0.05 38.48
C ASN A 351 -10.36 -1.51 38.57
N THR A 352 -9.10 -1.77 38.21
CA THR A 352 -8.55 -3.15 38.15
C THR A 352 -8.43 -3.81 39.51
N GLY A 353 -8.38 -3.03 40.61
CA GLY A 353 -8.31 -3.52 41.97
C GLY A 353 -9.67 -3.94 42.54
N THR A 354 -10.74 -3.18 42.28
CA THR A 354 -12.11 -3.44 42.79
C THR A 354 -13.00 -4.15 41.76
N GLY A 355 -12.69 -4.07 40.47
CA GLY A 355 -13.56 -4.58 39.39
C GLY A 355 -14.74 -3.67 39.07
N GLU A 356 -14.78 -2.46 39.61
CA GLU A 356 -15.88 -1.50 39.39
C GLU A 356 -15.73 -0.81 38.04
N TRP A 357 -16.83 -0.75 37.29
CA TRP A 357 -16.94 -0.04 36.01
C TRP A 357 -17.64 1.31 36.18
N THR A 358 -17.18 2.30 35.43
CA THR A 358 -17.80 3.63 35.36
C THR A 358 -17.85 4.07 33.88
N ASP A 359 -19.04 4.47 33.43
CA ASP A 359 -19.20 5.19 32.15
C ASP A 359 -18.65 6.60 32.30
N ILE A 360 -17.71 6.98 31.46
CA ILE A 360 -17.07 8.29 31.46
C ILE A 360 -17.17 8.95 30.08
N THR A 361 -18.09 8.53 29.25
CA THR A 361 -18.27 8.99 27.88
C THR A 361 -18.38 10.51 27.80
N PRO A 362 -17.54 11.22 27.03
CA PRO A 362 -17.50 12.67 27.01
C PRO A 362 -18.78 13.33 26.45
N ASP A 363 -19.31 12.77 25.38
CA ASP A 363 -20.48 13.32 24.65
C ASP A 363 -21.26 12.14 24.07
N HIS A 364 -22.56 12.11 24.29
CA HIS A 364 -23.43 11.06 23.74
C HIS A 364 -24.14 11.56 22.49
N PRO A 365 -24.34 10.70 21.48
CA PRO A 365 -25.17 11.05 20.32
C PRO A 365 -26.56 11.49 20.74
N VAL A 366 -26.98 12.70 20.32
CA VAL A 366 -28.30 13.20 20.60
C VAL A 366 -29.33 12.48 19.73
N ALA A 367 -30.46 12.06 20.28
CA ALA A 367 -31.54 11.41 19.56
C ALA A 367 -31.97 12.25 18.35
N GLY A 368 -32.05 11.63 17.16
CA GLY A 368 -32.37 12.28 15.89
C GLY A 368 -31.20 12.95 15.15
N THR A 369 -29.99 12.92 15.72
CA THR A 369 -28.75 13.32 15.02
C THR A 369 -28.04 12.11 14.44
N LYS A 370 -27.05 12.35 13.56
CA LYS A 370 -26.19 11.27 13.07
C LYS A 370 -25.34 10.74 14.23
N PRO A 371 -25.44 9.45 14.56
CA PRO A 371 -24.70 8.85 15.65
C PRO A 371 -23.20 8.73 15.33
N PHE A 372 -22.37 8.61 16.38
CA PHE A 372 -20.91 8.47 16.30
C PHE A 372 -20.40 7.62 17.47
N GLY A 373 -19.14 7.18 17.40
CA GLY A 373 -18.50 6.38 18.45
C GLY A 373 -17.19 6.98 18.95
N TYR A 374 -16.38 6.12 19.60
CA TYR A 374 -15.07 6.49 20.12
C TYR A 374 -14.03 5.48 19.63
N ALA A 375 -12.80 5.94 19.37
CA ALA A 375 -11.76 5.09 18.81
C ALA A 375 -10.48 5.06 19.68
N GLY A 376 -9.95 6.19 20.10
CA GLY A 376 -8.71 6.32 20.86
C GLY A 376 -8.93 6.76 22.29
N VAL A 377 -8.01 6.33 23.17
CA VAL A 377 -7.88 6.81 24.56
C VAL A 377 -6.41 6.75 24.96
N SER A 378 -5.89 7.81 25.56
CA SER A 378 -4.52 7.88 26.09
C SER A 378 -4.51 8.55 27.45
N VAL A 379 -3.59 8.13 28.33
CA VAL A 379 -3.44 8.62 29.71
C VAL A 379 -2.07 9.27 29.86
N ASP A 380 -2.04 10.43 30.51
CA ASP A 380 -0.78 11.07 30.88
C ASP A 380 -0.03 10.23 31.92
N ALA A 381 1.15 9.75 31.55
CA ALA A 381 1.96 8.89 32.41
C ALA A 381 2.44 9.59 33.69
N GLN A 382 2.52 10.93 33.69
CA GLN A 382 2.95 11.74 34.84
C GLN A 382 1.75 12.18 35.73
N HIS A 383 0.55 12.22 35.15
CA HIS A 383 -0.69 12.64 35.82
C HIS A 383 -1.78 11.59 35.60
N PRO A 384 -1.83 10.52 36.40
CA PRO A 384 -2.63 9.31 36.10
C PRO A 384 -4.16 9.54 35.99
N ARG A 385 -4.67 10.68 36.43
CA ARG A 385 -6.07 11.09 36.26
C ARG A 385 -6.34 12.01 35.08
N THR A 386 -5.26 12.33 34.31
CA THR A 386 -5.35 13.14 33.11
C THR A 386 -5.37 12.22 31.89
N LEU A 387 -6.35 12.41 31.00
CA LEU A 387 -6.50 11.56 29.82
C LEU A 387 -7.15 12.33 28.66
N ILE A 388 -6.98 11.80 27.47
CA ILE A 388 -7.67 12.26 26.26
C ILE A 388 -8.44 11.08 25.63
N ALA A 389 -9.57 11.40 24.96
CA ALA A 389 -10.38 10.45 24.20
C ALA A 389 -10.81 11.07 22.86
N SER A 390 -10.77 10.28 21.77
CA SER A 390 -11.19 10.74 20.45
C SER A 390 -12.59 10.28 20.09
N SER A 391 -13.41 11.20 19.54
CA SER A 391 -14.63 10.84 18.83
C SER A 391 -14.29 10.17 17.50
N PHE A 392 -15.23 9.39 16.96
CA PHE A 392 -15.10 8.78 15.66
C PHE A 392 -16.41 8.82 14.86
N GLY A 393 -16.34 9.42 13.67
CA GLY A 393 -17.52 9.63 12.82
C GLY A 393 -18.45 10.73 13.30
N ARG A 394 -18.02 11.58 14.24
CA ARG A 394 -18.81 12.67 14.82
C ARG A 394 -19.17 13.70 13.75
N PRO A 395 -20.45 14.00 13.55
CA PRO A 395 -20.87 14.83 12.42
C PRO A 395 -20.58 16.32 12.67
N GLY A 396 -20.43 17.09 11.58
CA GLY A 396 -20.25 18.54 11.66
C GLY A 396 -21.38 19.30 12.37
N SER A 397 -22.60 18.76 12.37
CA SER A 397 -23.72 19.28 13.15
C SER A 397 -23.55 19.18 14.69
N ALA A 398 -22.66 18.25 15.13
CA ALA A 398 -22.24 18.11 16.52
C ALA A 398 -20.85 18.73 16.77
N GLY A 399 -20.29 19.50 15.84
CA GLY A 399 -18.98 20.12 15.95
C GLY A 399 -17.86 19.42 15.15
N GLY A 400 -18.13 18.26 14.53
CA GLY A 400 -17.14 17.42 13.84
C GLY A 400 -16.34 16.53 14.80
N GLU A 401 -15.34 15.82 14.26
CA GLU A 401 -14.41 15.04 15.07
C GLU A 401 -13.74 15.92 16.11
N ASP A 402 -13.56 15.41 17.33
CA ASP A 402 -12.93 16.13 18.44
C ASP A 402 -12.10 15.18 19.32
N ILE A 403 -11.17 15.78 20.04
CA ILE A 403 -10.47 15.14 21.15
C ILE A 403 -11.01 15.79 22.43
N PHE A 404 -11.41 14.97 23.36
CA PHE A 404 -11.87 15.40 24.67
C PHE A 404 -10.78 15.18 25.71
N ARG A 405 -10.50 16.17 26.55
CA ARG A 405 -9.52 16.12 27.63
C ARG A 405 -10.19 16.18 28.99
N SER A 406 -9.76 15.30 29.89
CA SER A 406 -10.14 15.25 31.30
C SER A 406 -8.91 15.34 32.17
N THR A 407 -8.99 16.02 33.32
CA THR A 407 -7.94 16.09 34.36
C THR A 407 -8.40 15.50 35.69
N ASP A 408 -9.58 14.86 35.73
CA ASP A 408 -10.24 14.33 36.92
C ASP A 408 -10.64 12.84 36.76
N GLY A 409 -10.01 12.13 35.87
CA GLY A 409 -10.27 10.71 35.63
C GLY A 409 -11.55 10.44 34.85
N GLY A 410 -11.95 11.36 33.98
CA GLY A 410 -13.14 11.24 33.14
C GLY A 410 -14.42 11.69 33.80
N ALA A 411 -14.37 12.34 34.99
CA ALA A 411 -15.58 12.89 35.62
C ALA A 411 -16.09 14.10 34.87
N THR A 412 -15.19 14.93 34.33
CA THR A 412 -15.54 16.05 33.44
C THR A 412 -14.63 16.09 32.22
N TRP A 413 -15.15 16.64 31.12
CA TRP A 413 -14.45 16.70 29.85
C TRP A 413 -14.52 18.08 29.21
N LYS A 414 -13.45 18.44 28.49
CA LYS A 414 -13.38 19.63 27.64
C LYS A 414 -13.05 19.23 26.21
N PRO A 415 -13.80 19.67 25.20
CA PRO A 415 -13.44 19.47 23.80
C PRO A 415 -12.24 20.35 23.46
N ILE A 416 -11.25 19.79 22.78
CA ILE A 416 -10.03 20.53 22.40
C ILE A 416 -10.27 21.35 21.14
N PHE A 417 -10.85 20.76 20.09
CA PHE A 417 -11.06 21.45 18.81
C PHE A 417 -12.24 22.42 18.89
N GLY A 418 -13.31 22.03 19.57
CA GLY A 418 -14.44 22.92 19.86
C GLY A 418 -14.06 24.12 20.76
N GLY A 419 -12.97 23.99 21.53
CA GLY A 419 -12.38 25.06 22.35
C GLY A 419 -11.45 26.01 21.61
N GLY A 420 -11.18 25.81 20.30
CA GLY A 420 -10.36 26.70 19.47
C GLY A 420 -8.98 26.14 19.08
N GLY A 421 -8.87 24.95 18.52
CA GLY A 421 -7.63 24.46 17.95
C GLY A 421 -7.13 25.34 16.79
N LEU A 422 -5.84 25.66 16.80
CA LEU A 422 -5.15 26.42 15.74
C LEU A 422 -4.28 25.48 14.94
N TYR A 423 -4.47 25.45 13.62
CA TYR A 423 -3.85 24.48 12.72
C TYR A 423 -2.87 25.14 11.77
N ASP A 424 -1.63 24.62 11.70
CA ASP A 424 -0.63 24.99 10.71
C ASP A 424 -0.64 23.99 9.54
N TYR A 425 -1.01 24.46 8.35
CA TYR A 425 -1.10 23.69 7.12
C TYR A 425 0.14 23.83 6.22
N ALA A 426 1.19 24.55 6.64
CA ALA A 426 2.32 24.88 5.76
C ALA A 426 3.02 23.65 5.19
N LEU A 427 3.16 22.58 5.98
CA LEU A 427 3.78 21.33 5.53
C LEU A 427 2.90 20.47 4.64
N ALA A 428 1.59 20.63 4.67
CA ALA A 428 0.66 19.86 3.84
C ALA A 428 -0.55 20.71 3.41
N PRO A 429 -0.37 21.67 2.46
CA PRO A 429 -1.41 22.62 2.08
C PRO A 429 -2.72 21.98 1.62
N TYR A 430 -2.68 20.78 1.04
CA TYR A 430 -3.87 20.07 0.54
C TYR A 430 -4.86 19.68 1.65
N VAL A 431 -4.39 19.49 2.89
CA VAL A 431 -5.25 19.11 4.03
C VAL A 431 -6.15 20.24 4.48
N LYS A 432 -5.85 21.51 4.16
CA LYS A 432 -6.69 22.66 4.51
C LYS A 432 -8.14 22.53 4.04
N SER A 433 -8.33 21.85 2.92
CA SER A 433 -9.66 21.59 2.35
C SER A 433 -10.22 20.22 2.70
N THR A 434 -9.52 19.45 3.56
CA THR A 434 -9.91 18.11 3.97
C THR A 434 -10.31 18.15 5.45
N PRO A 435 -11.56 17.84 5.81
CA PRO A 435 -11.93 17.79 7.23
C PRO A 435 -11.13 16.70 7.95
N ILE A 436 -10.90 16.85 9.24
CA ILE A 436 -10.40 15.79 10.10
C ILE A 436 -11.38 14.62 10.00
N HIS A 437 -10.88 13.46 9.67
CA HIS A 437 -11.65 12.23 9.55
C HIS A 437 -10.77 11.03 9.90
N TRP A 438 -11.40 9.94 10.33
CA TRP A 438 -10.69 8.75 10.80
C TRP A 438 -9.70 9.08 11.93
N LEU A 439 -10.15 9.92 12.87
CA LEU A 439 -9.41 10.25 14.08
C LEU A 439 -9.41 9.03 14.99
N PHE A 440 -8.46 8.13 14.76
CA PHE A 440 -8.47 6.81 15.37
C PHE A 440 -7.53 6.73 16.56
N ASP A 441 -6.23 6.93 16.32
CA ASP A 441 -5.21 6.89 17.36
C ASP A 441 -4.94 8.28 17.91
N ILE A 442 -4.87 8.37 19.23
CA ILE A 442 -4.42 9.56 19.96
C ILE A 442 -3.48 9.14 21.08
N GLU A 443 -2.34 9.80 21.19
CA GLU A 443 -1.34 9.47 22.21
C GLU A 443 -0.76 10.72 22.85
N ILE A 444 -0.68 10.72 24.20
CA ILE A 444 0.14 11.68 24.96
C ILE A 444 1.55 11.10 25.06
N ASP A 445 2.58 11.89 24.78
CA ASP A 445 3.97 11.45 24.98
C ASP A 445 4.20 11.17 26.48
N PRO A 446 4.56 9.94 26.86
CA PRO A 446 4.75 9.60 28.27
C PRO A 446 5.88 10.37 28.95
N THR A 447 6.76 11.01 28.17
CA THR A 447 7.88 11.82 28.69
C THR A 447 7.59 13.33 28.69
N ASN A 448 6.51 13.78 28.01
CA ASN A 448 6.12 15.19 27.91
C ASN A 448 4.59 15.36 27.85
N PRO A 449 3.91 15.79 28.91
CA PRO A 449 2.45 15.94 28.94
C PRO A 449 1.90 17.03 28.02
N ASP A 450 2.74 17.95 27.53
CA ASP A 450 2.36 18.97 26.53
C ASP A 450 2.39 18.42 25.11
N HIS A 451 3.11 17.34 24.87
CA HIS A 451 3.22 16.72 23.56
C HIS A 451 2.15 15.62 23.38
N ALA A 452 1.31 15.79 22.37
CA ALA A 452 0.34 14.79 21.97
C ALA A 452 0.24 14.70 20.45
N VAL A 453 -0.17 13.54 19.97
CA VAL A 453 -0.38 13.25 18.56
C VAL A 453 -1.77 12.65 18.33
N PHE A 454 -2.32 12.86 17.13
CA PHE A 454 -3.45 12.07 16.66
C PHE A 454 -3.30 11.75 15.17
N THR A 455 -3.87 10.62 14.77
CA THR A 455 -3.80 10.12 13.41
C THR A 455 -5.10 10.36 12.65
N THR A 456 -4.99 10.42 11.33
CA THR A 456 -6.11 10.65 10.41
C THR A 456 -5.94 9.83 9.13
N GLY A 457 -6.97 9.80 8.28
CA GLY A 457 -6.90 9.19 6.95
C GLY A 457 -5.95 9.90 5.96
N TYR A 458 -5.22 10.92 6.37
CA TYR A 458 -4.21 11.61 5.55
C TYR A 458 -2.87 11.83 6.26
N GLY A 459 -2.61 11.15 7.35
CA GLY A 459 -1.42 11.29 8.18
C GLY A 459 -1.78 11.57 9.64
N GLY A 460 -1.62 12.80 10.10
CA GLY A 460 -1.95 13.16 11.48
C GLY A 460 -1.42 14.53 11.88
N TRP A 461 -1.64 14.86 13.14
CA TRP A 461 -1.29 16.13 13.75
C TRP A 461 -0.56 15.93 15.06
N GLU A 462 0.30 16.86 15.42
CA GLU A 462 0.95 16.91 16.72
C GLU A 462 0.88 18.31 17.34
N THR A 463 0.84 18.34 18.67
CA THR A 463 0.89 19.57 19.48
C THR A 463 1.96 19.46 20.54
N PHE A 464 2.52 20.61 20.94
CA PHE A 464 3.45 20.73 22.07
C PHE A 464 2.94 21.68 23.14
N ASP A 465 1.63 21.96 23.16
CA ASP A 465 0.97 22.80 24.15
C ASP A 465 -0.41 22.24 24.56
N LEU A 466 -0.54 20.90 24.62
CA LEU A 466 -1.79 20.22 24.98
C LEU A 466 -2.40 20.76 26.29
N THR A 467 -1.58 21.03 27.31
CA THR A 467 -2.02 21.50 28.64
C THR A 467 -2.56 22.94 28.61
N ALA A 468 -2.33 23.71 27.54
CA ALA A 468 -2.94 25.04 27.37
C ALA A 468 -4.48 24.98 27.46
N SER A 469 -5.08 23.87 26.98
CA SER A 469 -6.52 23.60 27.04
C SER A 469 -7.07 23.55 28.47
N ASP A 470 -6.26 23.19 29.49
CA ASP A 470 -6.68 23.14 30.89
C ASP A 470 -7.06 24.52 31.42
N SER A 471 -6.35 25.56 30.93
CA SER A 471 -6.61 26.97 31.24
C SER A 471 -7.56 27.64 30.25
N GLY A 472 -8.19 26.90 29.35
CA GLY A 472 -9.10 27.41 28.34
C GLY A 472 -8.43 28.20 27.21
N LYS A 473 -7.11 28.01 27.03
CA LYS A 473 -6.37 28.57 25.89
C LYS A 473 -6.43 27.64 24.69
N PRO A 474 -6.38 28.15 23.44
CA PRO A 474 -6.30 27.31 22.25
C PRO A 474 -5.00 26.51 22.23
N THR A 475 -5.05 25.33 21.61
CA THR A 475 -3.88 24.49 21.33
C THR A 475 -3.41 24.68 19.88
N HIS A 476 -2.10 24.57 19.64
CA HIS A 476 -1.49 24.71 18.31
C HIS A 476 -1.12 23.33 17.76
N TRP A 477 -1.59 23.03 16.56
CA TRP A 477 -1.41 21.74 15.92
C TRP A 477 -0.64 21.90 14.61
N SER A 478 0.41 21.11 14.43
CA SER A 478 1.21 21.02 13.21
C SER A 478 1.07 19.64 12.58
N ILE A 479 1.42 19.53 11.29
CA ILE A 479 1.35 18.25 10.58
C ILE A 479 2.37 17.27 11.13
N LEU A 480 1.90 16.13 11.61
CA LEU A 480 2.73 15.01 12.11
C LEU A 480 3.50 14.29 10.99
N ALA A 481 2.98 14.28 9.76
CA ALA A 481 3.38 13.31 8.71
C ALA A 481 4.66 13.66 7.94
N SER A 482 5.48 14.65 8.37
CA SER A 482 6.74 14.98 7.68
C SER A 482 7.63 13.74 7.53
N GLY A 483 7.88 13.29 6.28
CA GLY A 483 8.62 12.08 5.94
C GLY A 483 7.79 10.81 5.81
N ILE A 484 6.50 10.84 6.16
CA ILE A 484 5.53 9.82 5.76
C ILE A 484 4.96 10.22 4.42
N GLU A 485 5.06 9.31 3.43
CA GLU A 485 4.49 9.46 2.11
C GLU A 485 3.70 8.18 1.83
N GLU A 486 2.41 8.19 2.19
CA GLU A 486 1.57 7.01 2.12
C GLU A 486 0.48 7.20 1.06
N THR A 487 0.81 6.93 -0.21
CA THR A 487 -0.13 7.00 -1.33
C THR A 487 0.08 5.88 -2.33
N VAL A 488 -1.00 5.56 -3.05
CA VAL A 488 -0.99 4.65 -4.21
C VAL A 488 -0.81 5.48 -5.48
N ALA A 489 0.30 5.32 -6.18
CA ALA A 489 0.56 5.98 -7.44
C ALA A 489 -0.14 5.24 -8.59
N LEU A 490 -1.16 5.84 -9.20
CA LEU A 490 -1.96 5.26 -10.27
C LEU A 490 -1.41 5.60 -11.67
N GLN A 491 -0.83 6.79 -11.83
CA GLN A 491 -0.08 7.18 -13.02
C GLN A 491 0.90 8.30 -12.71
N LEU A 492 2.03 8.31 -13.42
CA LEU A 492 3.05 9.35 -13.40
C LEU A 492 3.18 9.96 -14.80
N ASP A 493 3.32 11.28 -14.87
CA ASP A 493 3.62 12.02 -16.09
C ASP A 493 4.74 13.02 -15.80
N SER A 494 5.84 12.95 -16.57
CA SER A 494 6.94 13.91 -16.50
C SER A 494 7.01 14.70 -17.79
N PRO A 495 6.45 15.92 -17.82
CA PRO A 495 6.38 16.73 -19.03
C PRO A 495 7.77 17.18 -19.51
N THR A 496 7.91 17.45 -20.79
CA THR A 496 9.17 17.98 -21.37
C THR A 496 9.48 19.41 -20.95
N GLN A 497 8.49 20.14 -20.41
CA GLN A 497 8.61 21.50 -19.89
C GLN A 497 7.66 21.68 -18.67
N GLY A 498 7.94 22.66 -17.84
CA GLY A 498 7.11 22.97 -16.67
C GLY A 498 7.49 22.15 -15.45
N ALA A 499 6.52 21.55 -14.76
CA ALA A 499 6.73 20.75 -13.57
C ALA A 499 7.66 19.57 -13.83
N HIS A 500 8.38 19.13 -12.79
CA HIS A 500 9.21 17.93 -12.87
C HIS A 500 8.36 16.68 -13.02
N LEU A 501 7.27 16.63 -12.27
CA LEU A 501 6.40 15.48 -12.21
C LEU A 501 4.94 15.93 -11.99
N ILE A 502 4.02 15.21 -12.59
CA ILE A 502 2.58 15.30 -12.31
C ILE A 502 2.15 13.92 -11.86
N THR A 503 1.51 13.83 -10.70
CA THR A 503 1.07 12.57 -10.12
C THR A 503 -0.45 12.43 -10.22
N ALA A 504 -0.89 11.21 -10.54
CA ALA A 504 -2.25 10.75 -10.34
C ALA A 504 -2.22 9.68 -9.25
N ILE A 505 -2.91 9.94 -8.14
CA ILE A 505 -2.88 9.09 -6.95
C ILE A 505 -4.28 8.74 -6.46
N GLY A 506 -4.35 7.73 -5.59
CA GLY A 506 -5.54 7.41 -4.81
C GLY A 506 -5.86 8.49 -3.77
N ASP A 507 -7.10 8.58 -3.37
CA ASP A 507 -7.69 9.34 -2.28
C ASP A 507 -7.60 10.88 -2.38
N TYR A 508 -6.50 11.44 -2.87
CA TYR A 508 -6.28 12.90 -2.94
C TYR A 508 -6.10 13.43 -4.36
N GLY A 509 -6.35 12.62 -5.37
CA GLY A 509 -6.38 13.02 -6.77
C GLY A 509 -5.00 13.11 -7.41
N GLY A 510 -4.14 14.02 -6.98
CA GLY A 510 -2.80 14.18 -7.54
C GLY A 510 -2.25 15.59 -7.41
N PHE A 511 -0.99 15.75 -7.75
CA PHE A 511 -0.23 16.98 -7.53
C PHE A 511 0.62 17.34 -8.75
N VAL A 512 0.94 18.63 -8.85
CA VAL A 512 1.90 19.18 -9.81
C VAL A 512 3.17 19.56 -9.06
N HIS A 513 4.26 18.80 -9.25
CA HIS A 513 5.50 18.98 -8.52
C HIS A 513 6.49 19.83 -9.32
N GLY A 514 6.57 21.11 -9.03
CA GLY A 514 7.63 22.01 -9.51
C GLY A 514 8.93 21.84 -8.71
N ASP A 515 8.81 21.41 -7.47
CA ASP A 515 9.87 21.00 -6.56
C ASP A 515 9.52 19.60 -6.03
N LEU A 516 10.51 18.71 -5.96
CA LEU A 516 10.32 17.33 -5.49
C LEU A 516 10.57 17.18 -3.99
N ASP A 517 11.37 18.08 -3.41
CA ASP A 517 11.78 18.05 -1.99
C ASP A 517 10.82 18.86 -1.09
N HIS A 518 9.83 19.54 -1.67
CA HIS A 518 8.79 20.29 -0.95
C HIS A 518 7.40 19.96 -1.48
N PRO A 519 6.36 19.94 -0.61
CA PRO A 519 4.98 19.74 -1.06
C PRO A 519 4.52 20.83 -2.03
N ALA A 520 3.64 20.46 -2.95
CA ALA A 520 3.07 21.41 -3.90
C ALA A 520 2.31 22.53 -3.15
N PRO A 521 2.69 23.81 -3.30
CA PRO A 521 2.11 24.91 -2.54
C PRO A 521 0.63 25.13 -2.85
N GLU A 522 0.20 24.77 -4.08
CA GLU A 522 -1.20 24.84 -4.52
C GLU A 522 -2.06 23.70 -3.93
N GLY A 523 -1.43 22.72 -3.27
CA GLY A 523 -2.09 21.53 -2.80
C GLY A 523 -2.46 20.56 -3.93
N ALA A 524 -3.52 19.78 -3.72
CA ALA A 524 -3.98 18.82 -4.71
C ALA A 524 -4.63 19.53 -5.92
N SER A 525 -4.41 18.95 -7.12
CA SER A 525 -4.95 19.45 -8.37
C SER A 525 -6.48 19.60 -8.32
N ALA A 526 -6.99 20.81 -8.49
CA ALA A 526 -8.42 21.15 -8.43
C ALA A 526 -8.72 22.51 -9.11
N PRO A 527 -9.97 22.80 -9.58
CA PRO A 527 -11.08 21.87 -9.79
C PRO A 527 -10.91 20.94 -11.02
N PRO A 528 -11.69 19.86 -11.17
CA PRO A 528 -12.56 19.27 -10.17
C PRO A 528 -11.74 18.57 -9.08
N ARG A 529 -12.27 18.50 -7.86
CA ARG A 529 -11.64 17.69 -6.80
C ARG A 529 -11.98 16.22 -7.03
N MET A 530 -10.98 15.44 -7.28
CA MET A 530 -11.09 13.98 -7.41
C MET A 530 -10.57 13.31 -6.13
N GLY A 531 -11.19 12.21 -5.72
CA GLY A 531 -10.60 11.27 -4.79
C GLY A 531 -9.50 10.50 -5.54
N ASN A 532 -9.88 9.52 -6.34
CA ASN A 532 -8.92 8.80 -7.17
C ASN A 532 -8.78 9.48 -8.55
N THR A 533 -7.56 9.81 -8.95
CA THR A 533 -7.21 10.13 -10.33
C THR A 533 -6.56 8.92 -10.96
N ASN A 534 -7.23 8.32 -11.96
CA ASN A 534 -6.79 7.09 -12.60
C ASN A 534 -5.84 7.32 -13.78
N GLY A 535 -5.86 8.52 -14.34
CA GLY A 535 -5.03 8.89 -15.49
C GLY A 535 -4.70 10.37 -15.54
N VAL A 536 -3.46 10.69 -15.88
CA VAL A 536 -2.99 12.06 -16.18
C VAL A 536 -2.00 12.00 -17.33
N VAL A 537 -2.15 12.89 -18.32
CA VAL A 537 -1.29 12.94 -19.50
C VAL A 537 -1.11 14.39 -19.95
N SER A 538 0.14 14.79 -20.20
CA SER A 538 0.51 16.01 -20.91
C SER A 538 0.67 15.75 -22.42
N ALA A 539 0.29 16.69 -23.25
CA ALA A 539 0.48 16.59 -24.71
C ALA A 539 1.99 16.72 -25.05
N PRO A 540 2.61 15.75 -25.73
CA PRO A 540 4.06 15.75 -25.97
C PRO A 540 4.63 17.00 -26.66
N LEU A 541 3.90 17.59 -27.63
CA LEU A 541 4.29 18.81 -28.35
C LEU A 541 3.70 20.09 -27.75
N ARG A 542 2.77 19.95 -26.79
CA ARG A 542 2.11 21.05 -26.08
C ARG A 542 2.02 20.70 -24.59
N PRO A 543 3.16 20.65 -23.87
CA PRO A 543 3.21 20.20 -22.46
C PRO A 543 2.45 21.11 -21.49
N ASP A 544 1.99 22.27 -21.94
CA ASP A 544 1.04 23.15 -21.25
C ASP A 544 -0.40 22.57 -21.21
N VAL A 545 -0.75 21.69 -22.15
CA VAL A 545 -2.06 21.01 -22.19
C VAL A 545 -1.96 19.69 -21.42
N ILE A 546 -2.67 19.61 -20.30
CA ILE A 546 -2.70 18.44 -19.44
C ILE A 546 -4.14 18.04 -19.18
N VAL A 547 -4.45 16.75 -19.28
CA VAL A 547 -5.78 16.21 -19.00
C VAL A 547 -5.68 15.11 -17.97
N ARG A 548 -6.61 15.09 -17.03
CA ARG A 548 -6.71 14.04 -16.00
C ARG A 548 -8.13 13.50 -15.86
N VAL A 549 -8.25 12.21 -15.58
CA VAL A 549 -9.53 11.52 -15.37
C VAL A 549 -9.50 10.73 -14.08
N GLY A 550 -10.66 10.64 -13.43
CA GLY A 550 -10.74 9.96 -12.15
C GLY A 550 -12.18 9.81 -11.66
N ALA A 551 -12.35 9.78 -10.35
CA ALA A 551 -13.63 9.72 -9.68
C ALA A 551 -13.79 10.89 -8.70
N SER A 552 -14.72 11.78 -8.99
CA SER A 552 -15.11 12.86 -8.08
C SER A 552 -15.99 12.32 -6.97
N ALA A 553 -15.80 12.81 -5.74
CA ALA A 553 -16.63 12.46 -4.61
C ALA A 553 -18.10 12.91 -4.78
N GLN A 554 -18.37 13.90 -5.61
CA GLN A 554 -19.70 14.47 -5.84
C GLN A 554 -20.44 13.84 -7.02
N HIS A 555 -19.77 13.01 -7.84
CA HIS A 555 -20.33 12.29 -8.98
C HIS A 555 -21.12 13.13 -9.98
N LYS A 556 -20.78 14.42 -10.14
CA LYS A 556 -21.43 15.28 -11.13
C LYS A 556 -20.85 15.05 -12.53
N PRO A 557 -21.66 15.07 -13.59
CA PRO A 557 -21.16 15.04 -14.97
C PRO A 557 -20.11 16.14 -15.21
N GLY A 558 -19.00 15.80 -15.90
CA GLY A 558 -17.88 16.70 -16.12
C GLY A 558 -16.89 16.83 -14.95
N GLU A 559 -17.26 16.46 -13.72
CA GLU A 559 -16.34 16.52 -12.57
C GLU A 559 -15.39 15.32 -12.45
N ASN A 560 -15.54 14.28 -13.26
CA ASN A 560 -14.64 13.12 -13.32
C ASN A 560 -13.51 13.29 -14.35
N ILE A 561 -13.45 14.43 -15.00
CA ILE A 561 -12.39 14.83 -15.92
C ILE A 561 -12.04 16.31 -15.67
N GLY A 562 -10.75 16.61 -15.69
CA GLY A 562 -10.24 17.96 -15.54
C GLY A 562 -9.08 18.21 -16.49
N TYR A 563 -8.87 19.45 -16.87
CA TYR A 563 -7.78 19.84 -17.74
C TYR A 563 -7.13 21.15 -17.32
N SER A 564 -5.89 21.32 -17.77
CA SER A 564 -5.09 22.54 -17.66
C SER A 564 -4.59 22.92 -19.04
N LEU A 565 -4.49 24.23 -19.32
CA LEU A 565 -3.88 24.79 -20.53
C LEU A 565 -2.67 25.69 -20.21
N ASP A 566 -2.16 25.59 -18.99
CA ASP A 566 -1.08 26.42 -18.45
C ASP A 566 -0.07 25.60 -17.61
N ALA A 567 0.20 24.38 -18.07
CA ALA A 567 1.13 23.43 -17.42
C ALA A 567 0.77 23.06 -15.98
N GLY A 568 -0.51 22.94 -15.67
CA GLY A 568 -1.02 22.48 -14.38
C GLY A 568 -1.17 23.57 -13.32
N ARG A 569 -0.93 24.85 -13.64
CA ARG A 569 -1.11 25.97 -12.69
C ARG A 569 -2.57 26.22 -12.36
N THR A 570 -3.45 26.11 -13.34
CA THR A 570 -4.89 26.18 -13.12
C THR A 570 -5.60 25.00 -13.77
N TRP A 571 -6.70 24.57 -13.16
CA TRP A 571 -7.46 23.42 -13.60
C TRP A 571 -8.93 23.81 -13.83
N LYS A 572 -9.55 23.14 -14.79
CA LYS A 572 -10.98 23.32 -15.12
C LYS A 572 -11.65 21.96 -15.31
N PRO A 573 -12.89 21.77 -14.83
CA PRO A 573 -13.70 20.64 -15.24
C PRO A 573 -14.15 20.82 -16.70
N THR A 574 -14.47 19.73 -17.38
CA THR A 574 -15.17 19.80 -18.67
C THR A 574 -16.64 20.17 -18.45
N SER A 575 -17.28 20.78 -19.46
CA SER A 575 -18.70 21.13 -19.38
C SER A 575 -19.63 19.93 -19.55
N SER A 576 -19.13 18.80 -20.09
CA SER A 576 -19.86 17.55 -20.29
C SER A 576 -18.96 16.32 -20.10
N ALA A 577 -19.57 15.14 -20.11
CA ALA A 577 -18.91 13.84 -20.10
C ALA A 577 -19.61 12.90 -21.10
N PRO A 578 -18.97 11.81 -21.59
CA PRO A 578 -19.60 10.87 -22.50
C PRO A 578 -20.95 10.32 -22.01
N ALA A 579 -21.04 10.05 -20.72
CA ALA A 579 -22.28 9.71 -20.00
C ALA A 579 -22.23 10.28 -18.60
N ALA A 580 -23.39 10.44 -17.95
CA ALA A 580 -23.46 10.89 -16.54
C ALA A 580 -22.73 9.95 -15.57
N THR A 581 -22.54 8.67 -15.94
CA THR A 581 -21.87 7.62 -15.18
C THR A 581 -20.38 7.49 -15.46
N SER A 582 -19.85 8.20 -16.49
CA SER A 582 -18.47 8.11 -16.91
C SER A 582 -17.51 8.54 -15.79
N ARG A 583 -16.62 7.64 -15.38
CA ARG A 583 -15.62 7.88 -14.35
C ARG A 583 -14.42 6.95 -14.50
N GLY A 584 -13.30 7.31 -13.86
CA GLY A 584 -12.09 6.49 -13.82
C GLY A 584 -11.53 6.18 -15.21
N GLY A 585 -10.91 5.02 -15.35
CA GLY A 585 -10.36 4.55 -16.61
C GLY A 585 -9.07 5.25 -17.04
N SER A 586 -8.88 5.48 -18.33
CA SER A 586 -7.65 6.06 -18.90
C SER A 586 -7.94 7.21 -19.86
N ILE A 587 -6.96 8.10 -20.01
CA ILE A 587 -6.99 9.25 -20.92
C ILE A 587 -5.79 9.20 -21.86
N ALA A 588 -6.00 9.54 -23.12
CA ALA A 588 -4.95 9.83 -24.09
C ALA A 588 -5.16 11.23 -24.65
N VAL A 589 -4.07 11.94 -24.93
CA VAL A 589 -4.06 13.29 -25.49
C VAL A 589 -3.17 13.27 -26.72
N SER A 590 -3.68 13.76 -27.87
CA SER A 590 -2.89 13.85 -29.10
C SER A 590 -1.61 14.65 -28.90
N ALA A 591 -0.60 14.41 -29.74
CA ALA A 591 0.69 15.08 -29.61
C ALA A 591 0.58 16.61 -29.52
N ASP A 592 -0.35 17.22 -30.28
CA ASP A 592 -0.63 18.67 -30.35
C ASP A 592 -1.68 19.15 -29.29
N GLY A 593 -2.21 18.24 -28.46
CA GLY A 593 -3.20 18.57 -27.43
C GLY A 593 -4.64 18.79 -27.93
N ALA A 594 -4.90 18.63 -29.23
CA ALA A 594 -6.20 18.98 -29.84
C ALA A 594 -7.28 17.91 -29.65
N VAL A 595 -6.90 16.64 -29.55
CA VAL A 595 -7.83 15.49 -29.40
C VAL A 595 -7.57 14.80 -28.07
N TRP A 596 -8.62 14.61 -27.30
CA TRP A 596 -8.56 13.81 -26.06
C TRP A 596 -9.44 12.58 -26.22
N VAL A 597 -8.95 11.42 -25.81
CA VAL A 597 -9.67 10.14 -25.85
C VAL A 597 -9.79 9.61 -24.45
N TRP A 598 -11.00 9.59 -23.90
CA TRP A 598 -11.29 9.01 -22.60
C TRP A 598 -11.87 7.62 -22.75
N THR A 599 -11.28 6.64 -22.08
CA THR A 599 -11.81 5.28 -21.93
C THR A 599 -12.25 5.09 -20.47
N PRO A 600 -13.50 5.38 -20.11
CA PRO A 600 -14.00 5.18 -18.76
C PRO A 600 -14.03 3.71 -18.36
N GLU A 601 -14.09 3.40 -17.05
CA GLU A 601 -13.99 2.02 -16.52
C GLU A 601 -15.06 1.05 -17.05
N ARG A 602 -16.26 1.54 -17.36
CA ARG A 602 -17.42 0.69 -17.71
C ARG A 602 -18.02 0.96 -19.08
N GLU A 603 -17.47 1.91 -19.81
CA GLU A 603 -18.02 2.40 -21.06
C GLU A 603 -17.05 2.20 -22.21
N GLY A 604 -17.53 2.43 -23.44
CA GLY A 604 -16.65 2.51 -24.61
C GLY A 604 -15.85 3.81 -24.61
N ALA A 605 -14.76 3.82 -25.35
CA ALA A 605 -13.97 5.03 -25.55
C ALA A 605 -14.76 6.12 -26.26
N SER A 606 -14.55 7.37 -25.88
CA SER A 606 -15.11 8.56 -26.52
C SER A 606 -14.03 9.62 -26.71
N LEU A 607 -14.10 10.38 -27.77
CA LEU A 607 -13.18 11.47 -28.07
C LEU A 607 -13.87 12.84 -27.98
N THR A 608 -13.07 13.86 -27.71
CA THR A 608 -13.43 15.27 -27.78
C THR A 608 -12.37 16.06 -28.53
N GLN A 609 -12.79 17.12 -29.26
CA GLN A 609 -11.91 18.06 -29.94
C GLN A 609 -12.19 19.53 -29.53
N ASP A 610 -13.07 19.70 -28.55
CA ASP A 610 -13.56 20.99 -28.05
C ASP A 610 -13.43 21.09 -26.52
N GLN A 611 -12.38 20.47 -25.96
CA GLN A 611 -12.04 20.50 -24.52
C GLN A 611 -13.16 19.93 -23.63
N GLY A 612 -13.87 18.91 -24.14
CA GLY A 612 -14.92 18.23 -23.41
C GLY A 612 -16.27 18.95 -23.38
N ALA A 613 -16.51 19.88 -24.35
CA ALA A 613 -17.84 20.44 -24.57
C ALA A 613 -18.76 19.40 -25.22
N THR A 614 -18.25 18.63 -26.16
CA THR A 614 -18.95 17.50 -26.78
C THR A 614 -18.07 16.24 -26.85
N TRP A 615 -18.73 15.08 -26.90
CA TRP A 615 -18.08 13.79 -26.95
C TRP A 615 -18.67 12.92 -28.05
N THR A 616 -17.81 12.29 -28.84
CA THR A 616 -18.18 11.36 -29.92
C THR A 616 -17.66 9.96 -29.57
N ALA A 617 -18.52 8.95 -29.73
CA ALA A 617 -18.11 7.55 -29.48
C ALA A 617 -17.06 7.10 -30.52
N VAL A 618 -15.98 6.52 -30.07
CA VAL A 618 -14.93 5.93 -30.88
C VAL A 618 -15.43 4.65 -31.53
N GLN A 619 -15.15 4.46 -32.85
CA GLN A 619 -15.57 3.30 -33.59
C GLN A 619 -14.46 2.26 -33.73
N GLY A 620 -14.82 0.99 -33.81
CA GLY A 620 -13.87 -0.12 -34.06
C GLY A 620 -12.97 -0.51 -32.88
N LEU A 621 -13.19 0.06 -31.68
CA LEU A 621 -12.40 -0.25 -30.48
C LEU A 621 -13.25 -1.00 -29.46
N PRO A 622 -12.83 -2.20 -28.99
CA PRO A 622 -13.48 -2.91 -27.88
C PRO A 622 -13.47 -2.09 -26.57
N LYS A 623 -14.51 -2.30 -25.75
CA LYS A 623 -14.60 -1.63 -24.44
C LYS A 623 -13.45 -2.05 -23.52
N GLY A 624 -13.00 -1.12 -22.68
CA GLY A 624 -12.02 -1.37 -21.63
C GLY A 624 -10.55 -1.36 -22.09
N LEU A 625 -10.28 -1.20 -23.38
CA LEU A 625 -8.90 -1.08 -23.88
C LEU A 625 -8.37 0.33 -23.63
N ARG A 626 -7.18 0.40 -23.03
CA ARG A 626 -6.46 1.67 -22.85
C ARG A 626 -5.95 2.19 -24.18
N VAL A 627 -6.28 3.44 -24.49
CA VAL A 627 -5.75 4.17 -25.66
C VAL A 627 -4.51 4.96 -25.26
N ILE A 628 -3.51 4.99 -26.15
CA ILE A 628 -2.38 5.93 -26.09
C ILE A 628 -2.27 6.69 -27.41
N ALA A 629 -1.70 7.89 -27.36
CA ALA A 629 -1.43 8.70 -28.56
C ALA A 629 0.00 8.44 -29.06
N ASP A 630 0.20 8.56 -30.36
CA ASP A 630 1.53 8.69 -30.94
C ASP A 630 2.16 10.04 -30.50
N PRO A 631 3.41 10.04 -29.99
CA PRO A 631 3.98 11.26 -29.40
C PRO A 631 4.38 12.33 -30.43
N VAL A 632 4.33 12.01 -31.73
CA VAL A 632 4.75 12.89 -32.82
C VAL A 632 3.62 13.16 -33.81
N ALA A 633 2.83 12.14 -34.16
CA ALA A 633 1.77 12.21 -35.14
C ALA A 633 0.39 12.44 -34.49
N PRO A 634 -0.18 13.66 -34.53
CA PRO A 634 -1.38 14.03 -33.75
C PRO A 634 -2.65 13.24 -34.08
N LYS A 635 -2.71 12.64 -35.29
CA LYS A 635 -3.87 11.85 -35.69
C LYS A 635 -3.76 10.35 -35.41
N VAL A 636 -2.62 9.89 -34.85
CA VAL A 636 -2.33 8.48 -34.67
C VAL A 636 -2.53 8.10 -33.21
N PHE A 637 -3.29 7.03 -33.00
CA PHE A 637 -3.54 6.45 -31.67
C PHE A 637 -3.44 4.93 -31.73
N TYR A 638 -3.15 4.33 -30.57
CA TYR A 638 -2.96 2.91 -30.43
C TYR A 638 -3.72 2.36 -29.20
N ALA A 639 -4.15 1.12 -29.29
CA ALA A 639 -4.59 0.32 -28.16
C ALA A 639 -4.23 -1.16 -28.41
N VAL A 640 -4.09 -1.96 -27.39
CA VAL A 640 -3.74 -3.36 -27.51
C VAL A 640 -4.68 -4.25 -26.72
N SER A 641 -5.06 -5.39 -27.29
CA SER A 641 -5.66 -6.53 -26.60
C SER A 641 -4.67 -7.68 -26.61
N LEU A 642 -4.06 -7.94 -25.44
CA LEU A 642 -3.12 -9.06 -25.29
C LEU A 642 -3.79 -10.42 -25.40
N PRO A 643 -4.99 -10.65 -24.80
CA PRO A 643 -5.68 -11.92 -24.98
C PRO A 643 -5.96 -12.30 -26.45
N ASP A 644 -6.22 -11.27 -27.28
CA ASP A 644 -6.56 -11.46 -28.70
C ASP A 644 -5.36 -11.23 -29.63
N LEU A 645 -4.18 -10.89 -29.09
CA LEU A 645 -2.97 -10.50 -29.83
C LEU A 645 -3.29 -9.50 -30.95
N THR A 646 -4.04 -8.45 -30.60
CA THR A 646 -4.52 -7.46 -31.58
C THR A 646 -4.10 -6.05 -31.17
N LEU A 647 -3.42 -5.38 -32.08
CA LEU A 647 -3.14 -3.95 -32.05
C LEU A 647 -4.25 -3.19 -32.78
N TYR A 648 -4.90 -2.29 -32.10
CA TYR A 648 -5.87 -1.38 -32.70
C TYR A 648 -5.17 -0.05 -33.00
N ARG A 649 -5.23 0.39 -34.26
CA ARG A 649 -4.60 1.63 -34.71
C ARG A 649 -5.61 2.58 -35.33
N SER A 650 -5.56 3.85 -34.94
CA SER A 650 -6.26 4.96 -35.60
C SER A 650 -5.28 5.87 -36.33
N ARG A 651 -5.69 6.42 -37.46
CA ARG A 651 -4.97 7.42 -38.26
C ARG A 651 -5.81 8.66 -38.57
N ASP A 652 -6.99 8.77 -37.98
CA ASP A 652 -7.99 9.80 -38.22
C ASP A 652 -8.34 10.64 -36.99
N GLY A 653 -7.45 10.65 -35.98
CA GLY A 653 -7.70 11.38 -34.73
C GLY A 653 -8.58 10.61 -33.76
N ALA A 654 -8.41 9.31 -33.72
CA ALA A 654 -9.14 8.37 -32.85
C ALA A 654 -10.64 8.20 -33.18
N ALA A 655 -11.12 8.71 -34.31
CA ALA A 655 -12.51 8.51 -34.71
C ALA A 655 -12.80 7.04 -35.01
N THR A 656 -11.88 6.37 -35.73
CA THR A 656 -11.99 4.93 -36.01
C THR A 656 -10.69 4.19 -35.74
N PHE A 657 -10.80 2.95 -35.22
CA PHE A 657 -9.68 2.05 -35.01
C PHE A 657 -9.81 0.82 -35.92
N THR A 658 -8.69 0.47 -36.54
CA THR A 658 -8.56 -0.72 -37.37
C THR A 658 -7.77 -1.78 -36.62
N PRO A 659 -8.26 -3.03 -36.49
CA PRO A 659 -7.51 -4.10 -35.86
C PRO A 659 -6.38 -4.60 -36.77
N GLU A 660 -5.20 -4.82 -36.18
CA GLU A 660 -4.02 -5.42 -36.79
C GLU A 660 -3.60 -6.58 -35.89
N HIS A 661 -3.66 -7.83 -36.37
CA HIS A 661 -3.16 -8.97 -35.58
C HIS A 661 -1.63 -8.95 -35.55
N PHE A 662 -1.07 -9.35 -34.42
CA PHE A 662 0.38 -9.49 -34.25
C PHE A 662 0.74 -10.84 -33.65
N ILE A 663 1.98 -11.25 -33.88
CA ILE A 663 2.56 -12.48 -33.33
C ILE A 663 3.61 -12.07 -32.29
N LEU A 664 3.55 -12.69 -31.13
CA LEU A 664 4.62 -12.63 -30.13
C LEU A 664 5.49 -13.89 -30.28
N PRO A 665 6.77 -13.76 -30.65
CA PRO A 665 7.69 -14.91 -30.69
C PRO A 665 7.92 -15.42 -29.26
N ASP A 666 7.93 -16.73 -29.11
CA ASP A 666 8.22 -17.46 -27.86
C ASP A 666 7.32 -17.10 -26.67
N ALA A 667 6.12 -16.58 -26.94
CA ALA A 667 5.18 -16.28 -25.88
C ALA A 667 4.47 -17.56 -25.39
N ALA A 668 4.66 -17.84 -24.11
CA ALA A 668 3.62 -18.53 -23.37
C ALA A 668 2.33 -17.68 -23.41
N PRO A 669 1.12 -18.27 -23.40
CA PRO A 669 -0.10 -17.49 -23.44
C PRO A 669 -0.06 -16.41 -22.36
N VAL A 670 -0.18 -15.16 -22.80
CA VAL A 670 -0.10 -13.98 -21.92
C VAL A 670 -1.22 -14.10 -20.90
N SER A 671 -0.86 -14.42 -19.67
CA SER A 671 -1.82 -14.52 -18.58
C SER A 671 -2.03 -13.15 -17.97
N SER A 672 -3.17 -12.52 -18.25
CA SER A 672 -3.62 -11.28 -17.59
C SER A 672 -3.88 -11.43 -16.09
N ALA A 673 -3.63 -12.61 -15.52
CA ALA A 673 -3.89 -12.90 -14.10
C ALA A 673 -2.68 -12.66 -13.19
N LYS A 674 -1.54 -12.22 -13.73
CA LYS A 674 -0.32 -11.98 -12.97
C LYS A 674 -0.13 -10.47 -12.71
N GLY A 675 0.46 -10.15 -11.57
CA GLY A 675 0.72 -8.77 -11.17
C GLY A 675 -0.53 -7.99 -10.74
N ASP A 676 -0.34 -6.71 -10.48
CA ASP A 676 -1.43 -5.76 -10.18
C ASP A 676 -1.88 -5.06 -11.45
N ASN A 677 -3.14 -5.16 -11.82
CA ASN A 677 -3.71 -4.58 -13.04
C ASN A 677 -3.68 -3.02 -13.07
N ARG A 678 -3.35 -2.38 -11.95
CA ARG A 678 -3.08 -0.93 -11.88
C ARG A 678 -1.65 -0.59 -12.29
N GLY A 679 -0.76 -1.58 -12.34
CA GLY A 679 0.64 -1.43 -12.72
C GLY A 679 0.84 -1.06 -14.19
N GLY A 680 2.10 -0.84 -14.55
CA GLY A 680 2.52 -0.51 -15.91
C GLY A 680 2.68 -1.71 -16.85
N GLN A 681 2.43 -2.93 -16.35
CA GLN A 681 2.46 -4.16 -17.18
C GLN A 681 1.20 -4.32 -18.03
N ASP A 682 1.28 -5.21 -19.00
CA ASP A 682 0.24 -5.54 -19.96
C ASP A 682 -0.24 -4.32 -20.77
N ARG A 683 0.71 -3.45 -21.13
CA ARG A 683 0.46 -2.17 -21.81
C ARG A 683 1.36 -1.98 -23.03
N ILE A 684 0.84 -1.20 -23.96
CA ILE A 684 1.62 -0.66 -25.07
C ILE A 684 2.12 0.75 -24.71
N TYR A 685 3.33 1.06 -25.16
CA TYR A 685 3.99 2.35 -24.99
C TYR A 685 4.53 2.84 -26.31
N ALA A 686 4.43 4.13 -26.59
CA ALA A 686 5.01 4.77 -27.78
C ALA A 686 6.28 5.53 -27.39
N THR A 687 7.36 5.33 -28.14
CA THR A 687 8.66 5.94 -27.86
C THR A 687 8.61 7.47 -28.04
N PRO A 688 8.95 8.26 -27.03
CA PRO A 688 8.99 9.71 -27.12
C PRO A 688 9.87 10.18 -28.28
N GLY A 689 9.35 11.11 -29.11
CA GLY A 689 10.05 11.66 -30.26
C GLY A 689 10.08 10.78 -31.52
N SER A 690 9.48 9.58 -31.48
CA SER A 690 9.43 8.64 -32.60
C SER A 690 8.00 8.23 -32.92
N SER A 691 7.60 8.34 -34.19
CA SER A 691 6.28 7.87 -34.62
C SER A 691 6.31 6.40 -35.00
N ASN A 692 5.25 5.65 -34.63
CA ASN A 692 5.12 4.22 -34.91
C ASN A 692 6.21 3.31 -34.27
N ASP A 693 6.96 3.80 -33.32
CA ASP A 693 7.93 3.01 -32.54
C ASP A 693 7.29 2.61 -31.22
N LEU A 694 6.95 1.32 -31.09
CA LEU A 694 6.09 0.81 -30.04
C LEU A 694 6.79 -0.26 -29.18
N TRP A 695 6.55 -0.19 -27.88
CA TRP A 695 6.97 -1.19 -26.91
C TRP A 695 5.73 -1.85 -26.30
N LEU A 696 5.78 -3.16 -26.16
CA LEU A 696 4.78 -3.93 -25.44
C LEU A 696 5.42 -4.51 -24.18
N ALA A 697 5.03 -3.99 -23.03
CA ALA A 697 5.42 -4.49 -21.72
C ALA A 697 4.36 -5.50 -21.25
N ALA A 698 4.47 -6.75 -21.69
CA ALA A 698 3.68 -7.84 -21.15
C ALA A 698 4.28 -8.29 -19.82
N PHE A 699 3.47 -8.82 -18.90
CA PHE A 699 4.00 -9.26 -17.60
C PHE A 699 5.17 -10.23 -17.75
N ASP A 700 5.10 -11.15 -18.70
CA ASP A 700 6.09 -12.22 -18.93
C ASP A 700 7.20 -11.86 -19.93
N GLY A 701 7.34 -10.59 -20.34
CA GLY A 701 8.40 -10.17 -21.27
C GLY A 701 8.21 -8.79 -21.85
N LEU A 702 9.31 -8.25 -22.37
CA LEU A 702 9.35 -6.98 -23.09
C LEU A 702 9.51 -7.24 -24.59
N TYR A 703 8.71 -6.53 -25.38
CA TYR A 703 8.71 -6.66 -26.84
C TYR A 703 8.81 -5.30 -27.49
N HIS A 704 9.60 -5.20 -28.58
CA HIS A 704 9.77 -3.98 -29.38
C HIS A 704 9.22 -4.19 -30.77
N SER A 705 8.46 -3.24 -31.29
CA SER A 705 7.92 -3.31 -32.64
C SER A 705 9.04 -3.31 -33.69
N ILE A 706 8.93 -4.22 -34.66
CA ILE A 706 9.79 -4.22 -35.81
C ILE A 706 9.08 -3.34 -36.85
N PRO A 707 9.75 -2.30 -37.39
CA PRO A 707 9.18 -1.50 -38.46
C PRO A 707 8.77 -2.39 -39.63
N ALA A 708 7.47 -2.52 -39.88
CA ALA A 708 6.99 -3.22 -41.06
C ALA A 708 7.36 -2.40 -42.32
N PRO A 709 7.78 -3.05 -43.43
CA PRO A 709 7.85 -2.37 -44.72
C PRO A 709 6.50 -1.75 -45.02
N GLN A 710 6.47 -0.53 -45.55
CA GLN A 710 5.24 0.26 -45.79
C GLN A 710 4.34 -0.32 -46.92
N GLN A 711 4.06 -1.62 -46.87
CA GLN A 711 3.12 -2.28 -47.77
C GLN A 711 1.80 -2.56 -47.06
N ALA A 712 0.72 -2.17 -47.68
CA ALA A 712 -0.63 -2.43 -47.17
C ALA A 712 -0.86 -3.94 -46.99
N GLY A 713 -1.25 -4.33 -45.79
CA GLY A 713 -1.59 -5.72 -45.45
C GLY A 713 -0.51 -6.49 -44.67
N MET A 714 0.62 -5.87 -44.28
CA MET A 714 1.59 -6.55 -43.39
C MET A 714 1.19 -6.40 -41.91
N GLU A 715 1.24 -7.50 -41.19
CA GLU A 715 1.02 -7.57 -39.76
C GLU A 715 2.15 -6.85 -39.02
N THR A 716 1.81 -6.08 -37.97
CA THR A 716 2.81 -5.54 -37.05
C THR A 716 3.51 -6.71 -36.36
N SER A 717 4.84 -6.74 -36.40
CA SER A 717 5.60 -7.76 -35.67
C SER A 717 6.34 -7.15 -34.50
N PHE A 718 6.54 -7.96 -33.45
CA PHE A 718 7.30 -7.59 -32.26
C PHE A 718 8.46 -8.55 -32.06
N ALA A 719 9.64 -8.02 -31.72
CA ALA A 719 10.78 -8.82 -31.28
C ALA A 719 10.82 -8.87 -29.75
N ARG A 720 11.00 -10.04 -29.19
CA ARG A 720 11.23 -10.19 -27.75
C ARG A 720 12.60 -9.67 -27.35
N MET A 721 12.67 -8.86 -26.31
CA MET A 721 13.94 -8.38 -25.75
C MET A 721 14.59 -9.45 -24.86
N PRO A 722 15.91 -9.67 -24.98
CA PRO A 722 16.57 -10.73 -24.24
C PRO A 722 16.64 -10.43 -22.74
N GLY A 723 16.56 -11.48 -21.94
CA GLY A 723 16.82 -11.44 -20.50
C GLY A 723 15.73 -10.81 -19.65
N VAL A 724 14.64 -10.28 -20.22
CA VAL A 724 13.51 -9.73 -19.45
C VAL A 724 12.49 -10.84 -19.20
N GLU A 725 12.25 -11.14 -17.93
CA GLU A 725 11.44 -12.29 -17.50
C GLU A 725 10.12 -11.86 -16.87
N GLU A 726 10.11 -10.72 -16.15
CA GLU A 726 8.94 -10.21 -15.46
C GLU A 726 8.93 -8.68 -15.50
N ILE A 727 7.76 -8.07 -15.70
CA ILE A 727 7.58 -6.62 -15.75
C ILE A 727 6.41 -6.21 -14.88
N HIS A 728 6.64 -5.24 -14.00
CA HIS A 728 5.60 -4.54 -13.24
C HIS A 728 5.34 -3.14 -13.77
N ALA A 729 6.38 -2.45 -14.23
CA ALA A 729 6.29 -1.11 -14.79
C ALA A 729 7.37 -0.89 -15.85
N PHE A 730 7.05 -0.05 -16.84
CA PHE A 730 7.94 0.34 -17.93
C PHE A 730 7.79 1.83 -18.24
N GLY A 731 8.86 2.50 -18.65
CA GLY A 731 8.85 3.90 -19.01
C GLY A 731 10.10 4.38 -19.73
N PHE A 732 10.06 5.65 -20.15
CA PHE A 732 11.15 6.31 -20.86
C PHE A 732 11.69 7.48 -20.07
N GLY A 733 12.93 7.88 -20.36
CA GLY A 733 13.54 9.10 -19.86
C GLY A 733 14.52 9.72 -20.86
N LYS A 734 15.22 10.75 -20.45
CA LYS A 734 16.19 11.44 -21.32
C LYS A 734 17.22 10.47 -21.88
N ALA A 735 17.53 10.58 -23.16
CA ALA A 735 18.60 9.86 -23.82
C ALA A 735 19.95 10.04 -23.10
N ALA A 736 20.78 9.01 -23.10
CA ALA A 736 22.15 9.10 -22.59
C ALA A 736 22.95 10.15 -23.37
N PRO A 737 24.00 10.72 -22.76
CA PRO A 737 24.92 11.56 -23.54
C PRO A 737 25.36 10.85 -24.82
N ASP A 738 25.41 11.58 -25.93
CA ASP A 738 25.78 11.07 -27.27
C ASP A 738 24.82 10.02 -27.87
N GLN A 739 23.66 9.80 -27.28
CA GLN A 739 22.58 8.95 -27.79
C GLN A 739 21.36 9.80 -28.21
N SER A 740 20.64 9.32 -29.25
CA SER A 740 19.37 9.94 -29.66
C SER A 740 18.13 9.20 -29.18
N TYR A 741 18.28 7.90 -28.87
CA TYR A 741 17.17 7.09 -28.41
C TYR A 741 16.95 7.29 -26.88
N PRO A 742 15.70 7.44 -26.40
CA PRO A 742 15.42 7.58 -24.97
C PRO A 742 15.98 6.43 -24.14
N ALA A 743 16.44 6.72 -22.93
CA ALA A 743 16.72 5.69 -21.97
C ALA A 743 15.42 4.96 -21.57
N LEU A 744 15.50 3.65 -21.41
CA LEU A 744 14.40 2.80 -20.99
C LEU A 744 14.53 2.50 -19.50
N TYR A 745 13.42 2.47 -18.81
CA TYR A 745 13.35 2.08 -17.40
C TYR A 745 12.34 0.94 -17.23
N LEU A 746 12.69 -0.04 -16.39
CA LEU A 746 11.89 -1.22 -16.13
C LEU A 746 11.94 -1.59 -14.66
N VAL A 747 10.79 -1.96 -14.11
CA VAL A 747 10.68 -2.63 -12.81
C VAL A 747 10.25 -4.06 -13.07
N GLY A 748 11.02 -5.03 -12.58
CA GLY A 748 10.73 -6.44 -12.84
C GLY A 748 11.92 -7.33 -12.58
N THR A 749 12.01 -8.45 -13.31
CA THR A 749 13.11 -9.41 -13.24
C THR A 749 13.87 -9.46 -14.56
N VAL A 750 15.19 -9.21 -14.48
CA VAL A 750 16.09 -9.26 -15.62
C VAL A 750 17.24 -10.22 -15.32
N LEU A 751 17.45 -11.24 -16.16
CA LEU A 751 18.48 -12.28 -15.97
C LEU A 751 18.42 -12.94 -14.57
N GLY A 752 17.20 -13.24 -14.11
CA GLY A 752 16.95 -13.83 -12.80
C GLY A 752 17.10 -12.89 -11.60
N VAL A 753 17.40 -11.60 -11.82
CA VAL A 753 17.58 -10.60 -10.76
C VAL A 753 16.38 -9.68 -10.72
N PRO A 754 15.62 -9.62 -9.61
CA PRO A 754 14.56 -8.64 -9.43
C PRO A 754 15.15 -7.25 -9.14
N GLY A 755 14.50 -6.19 -9.65
CA GLY A 755 14.97 -4.84 -9.39
C GLY A 755 14.36 -3.77 -10.29
N ILE A 756 14.99 -2.59 -10.23
CA ILE A 756 14.73 -1.47 -11.13
C ILE A 756 15.94 -1.34 -12.05
N PHE A 757 15.66 -1.27 -13.34
CA PHE A 757 16.69 -1.32 -14.37
C PHE A 757 16.61 -0.14 -15.31
N ARG A 758 17.77 0.27 -15.84
CA ARG A 758 17.90 1.23 -16.94
C ARG A 758 18.62 0.57 -18.11
N SER A 759 18.15 0.82 -19.34
CA SER A 759 18.82 0.49 -20.58
C SER A 759 19.03 1.76 -21.42
N ILE A 760 20.19 1.86 -22.09
CA ILE A 760 20.53 2.97 -23.00
C ILE A 760 20.79 2.49 -24.44
N ASP A 761 20.56 1.22 -24.71
CA ASP A 761 20.87 0.55 -25.98
C ASP A 761 19.65 -0.23 -26.52
N GLN A 762 18.43 0.29 -26.30
CA GLN A 762 17.16 -0.31 -26.74
C GLN A 762 16.95 -1.72 -26.19
N ALA A 763 17.13 -1.87 -24.88
CA ALA A 763 16.92 -3.10 -24.12
C ALA A 763 17.85 -4.28 -24.49
N ARG A 764 18.98 -4.03 -25.15
CA ARG A 764 20.00 -5.08 -25.41
C ARG A 764 20.77 -5.44 -24.14
N THR A 765 21.04 -4.41 -23.32
CA THR A 765 21.64 -4.59 -21.99
C THR A 765 20.90 -3.77 -20.93
N TRP A 766 20.99 -4.21 -19.68
CA TRP A 766 20.33 -3.58 -18.56
C TRP A 766 21.29 -3.35 -17.41
N THR A 767 21.20 -2.18 -16.80
CA THR A 767 21.92 -1.81 -15.58
C THR A 767 20.92 -1.71 -14.44
N ARG A 768 21.14 -2.46 -13.35
CA ARG A 768 20.34 -2.34 -12.13
C ARG A 768 20.67 -1.01 -11.45
N ILE A 769 19.64 -0.25 -11.05
CA ILE A 769 19.80 1.08 -10.45
C ILE A 769 19.30 1.19 -9.01
N ASN A 770 18.66 0.17 -8.47
CA ASN A 770 18.33 0.07 -7.04
C ASN A 770 19.21 -0.97 -6.34
N ASP A 771 19.21 -0.93 -5.01
CA ASP A 771 19.91 -1.88 -4.15
C ASP A 771 18.94 -2.64 -3.24
N GLU A 772 19.47 -3.42 -2.30
CA GLU A 772 18.66 -4.25 -1.40
C GLU A 772 17.95 -3.43 -0.29
N GLN A 773 18.31 -2.16 -0.10
CA GLN A 773 17.65 -1.27 0.85
C GLN A 773 16.53 -0.44 0.21
N HIS A 774 16.41 -0.46 -1.13
CA HIS A 774 15.50 0.37 -1.90
C HIS A 774 14.67 -0.49 -2.85
N GLN A 775 13.62 -1.17 -2.31
CA GLN A 775 12.77 -2.14 -3.01
C GLN A 775 11.28 -1.74 -3.02
N TRP A 776 10.76 -1.15 -1.93
CA TRP A 776 9.40 -0.57 -1.74
C TRP A 776 8.22 -1.50 -2.01
N GLY A 777 8.35 -2.80 -1.79
CA GLY A 777 7.27 -3.76 -1.99
C GLY A 777 6.80 -3.84 -3.45
N LEU A 778 5.65 -3.23 -3.76
CA LEU A 778 5.08 -3.20 -5.11
C LEU A 778 5.25 -1.81 -5.74
N VAL A 779 5.98 -1.77 -6.84
CA VAL A 779 6.07 -0.61 -7.73
C VAL A 779 5.04 -0.75 -8.85
N LEU A 780 4.15 0.22 -8.98
CA LEU A 780 3.08 0.24 -9.99
C LEU A 780 3.48 1.02 -11.25
N GLN A 781 4.25 2.10 -11.10
CA GLN A 781 4.56 3.02 -12.19
C GLN A 781 6.05 3.38 -12.18
N ILE A 782 6.62 3.62 -13.36
CA ILE A 782 7.95 4.17 -13.52
C ILE A 782 7.98 5.14 -14.68
N ALA A 783 8.67 6.27 -14.50
CA ALA A 783 8.91 7.26 -15.55
C ALA A 783 10.30 7.86 -15.37
N GLY A 784 11.09 7.99 -16.44
CA GLY A 784 12.31 8.78 -16.39
C GLY A 784 12.02 10.26 -16.70
N ASP A 785 12.82 11.16 -16.14
CA ASP A 785 12.73 12.59 -16.46
C ASP A 785 13.21 12.82 -17.91
N PRO A 786 12.41 13.45 -18.79
CA PRO A 786 12.82 13.70 -20.17
C PRO A 786 13.89 14.80 -20.32
N ARG A 787 14.20 15.53 -19.25
CA ARG A 787 15.13 16.68 -19.24
C ARG A 787 16.44 16.35 -18.52
N ILE A 788 16.40 15.43 -17.54
CA ILE A 788 17.54 15.08 -16.67
C ILE A 788 17.90 13.62 -16.90
N TYR A 789 19.04 13.38 -17.55
CA TYR A 789 19.50 12.01 -17.79
C TYR A 789 19.76 11.28 -16.47
N GLY A 790 19.26 10.08 -16.39
CA GLY A 790 19.43 9.21 -15.23
C GLY A 790 18.34 9.41 -14.15
N ARG A 791 17.70 10.59 -14.05
CA ARG A 791 16.61 10.78 -13.08
C ARG A 791 15.41 9.90 -13.41
N VAL A 792 14.89 9.23 -12.41
CA VAL A 792 13.75 8.33 -12.52
C VAL A 792 12.74 8.56 -11.38
N TYR A 793 11.46 8.44 -11.70
CA TYR A 793 10.33 8.49 -10.75
C TYR A 793 9.72 7.11 -10.63
N VAL A 794 9.50 6.66 -9.40
CA VAL A 794 8.99 5.33 -9.05
C VAL A 794 7.72 5.50 -8.23
N GLY A 795 6.60 5.10 -8.78
CA GLY A 795 5.29 5.16 -8.12
C GLY A 795 4.94 3.84 -7.47
N THR A 796 4.74 3.84 -6.17
CA THR A 796 4.53 2.63 -5.37
C THR A 796 3.05 2.40 -5.03
N HIS A 797 2.78 1.26 -4.42
CA HIS A 797 1.46 0.84 -3.95
C HIS A 797 1.20 1.20 -2.47
N GLY A 798 1.73 2.27 -1.95
CA GLY A 798 1.47 2.66 -0.55
C GLY A 798 2.64 3.41 0.09
N ARG A 799 3.81 3.43 -0.59
CA ARG A 799 4.99 4.15 -0.11
C ARG A 799 5.19 5.46 -0.88
N GLY A 800 4.13 6.00 -1.48
CA GLY A 800 4.16 7.25 -2.24
C GLY A 800 4.95 7.16 -3.55
N VAL A 801 5.50 8.29 -3.96
CA VAL A 801 6.36 8.40 -5.14
C VAL A 801 7.79 8.69 -4.70
N ILE A 802 8.72 7.94 -5.27
CA ILE A 802 10.16 8.05 -5.01
C ILE A 802 10.83 8.60 -6.27
N TYR A 803 11.86 9.41 -6.13
CA TYR A 803 12.73 9.74 -7.24
C TYR A 803 14.18 9.35 -6.96
N GLY A 804 14.91 9.00 -8.00
CA GLY A 804 16.29 8.57 -7.93
C GLY A 804 17.15 9.31 -8.93
N ASP A 805 18.36 9.71 -8.48
CA ASP A 805 19.40 10.30 -9.32
C ASP A 805 20.67 9.45 -9.25
N PRO A 806 21.40 9.26 -10.37
CA PRO A 806 22.69 8.60 -10.34
C PRO A 806 23.67 9.31 -9.41
N ILE A 807 24.36 8.55 -8.57
CA ILE A 807 25.48 9.09 -7.78
C ILE A 807 26.70 9.14 -8.72
N ALA A 808 27.21 10.35 -8.99
CA ALA A 808 28.42 10.51 -9.78
C ALA A 808 29.55 9.65 -9.17
N SER A 809 30.05 8.67 -9.91
CA SER A 809 31.25 7.94 -9.48
C SER A 809 32.37 8.96 -9.29
N ALA A 810 32.94 9.00 -8.08
CA ALA A 810 34.17 9.79 -7.90
C ALA A 810 35.18 9.29 -8.95
N ALA A 811 35.64 10.22 -9.81
CA ALA A 811 36.68 9.89 -10.77
C ALA A 811 37.82 9.22 -10.01
N PRO A 812 38.37 8.09 -10.48
CA PRO A 812 39.53 7.50 -9.81
C PRO A 812 40.62 8.56 -9.72
N ARG A 813 41.04 8.86 -8.48
CA ARG A 813 42.14 9.78 -8.19
C ARG A 813 43.46 9.22 -8.67
#